data_382710cabd23e1f3f43eb04cc33664a5
#
_entry.id   382710cabd23e1f3f43eb04cc33664a5
#
_cell.length_a   1.000
_cell.length_b   1.000
_cell.length_c   1.000
_cell.angle_alpha   90.00
_cell.angle_beta   90.00
_cell.angle_gamma   90.00
#
_symmetry.space_group_name_H-M   'P 1'
#
loop_
_entity.id
_entity.type
_entity.pdbx_description
1 polymer ?
#
loop_
_entity_poly.entity_id
_entity_poly.type
_entity_poly.pdbx_seq_one_letter_code
_entity_poly.pdbx_strand_id
1 'polypeptide(L)'
;MRVPVSWLREFVDVPLDVTPEDVHAALVSVGFEEETIHRFGLSGPIVVGRVLEFTPEPQSNGKTINWCQVDVGEPEPRGIVCGAHNFSVGDKVVVSLPGAVLPGPFPIAARKTYGHISDGMIASARELGLGEEHDGILRLASLGLDPEVGADATALLGLDDWAVEINVTPDRGYAFSIRGVAREYAHATGAAFRDPALTVTPEEGTGFDVVIDDRAPIRGRIGATVFVTRVVRGIDAGRPTPPWMIARLNLGGIRSISLVVDITNYVMLELGQPIHGYDFDALSGGLIVRRAEAGEKIVTLDNQTRVLDSQDLLITDDSGPIGLAGVMGGASTEIGVTTTNVLVEAANFDPVSIARTARRHKLPSEASRRFERGVDPEIADTSAARVVELLVQLAGGRADPQGSRLFDVAPREPIVLPDGYIVGLVGADYSDVEILRSLTDIGASIEPIDHALSVTPPSWRPDLTDKATLAEEVARIVGYDRIPAVLPTAPPGRGLTRSQRLRRSVAQILASTGHTEVLSYPFVSERANDAFGASVAGAVSAIRLANPLDGEAPFLRTSLLPGLTEIAHRNLSRGLVDLAIYEIGSVFRPEPAGRYGSGDLPSGTIRPTGPELAHLLGSIPPQPLRLGALFTGAAITKQPGQPGVQHGIADAVDAARQVGHALGAAITARQGAHHSFHPGRTAELFLGDRSVGFAGELLPALAGGLDLPRVTAVLELELGLLIELAATEVLPSAIAAYPAATQDLSLVLDAQVSAGEVLSAIVEGAGPLLEVAHLVDDYRGQGIPEGSK
;
A
#
# COMPACT_ATOMS: atom_id res chain seq x y z
N MET A 1 7.87 -0.30 -12.03
CA MET A 1 8.23 0.00 -13.46
C MET A 1 8.45 -1.29 -14.18
N ARG A 2 7.78 -1.50 -15.32
CA ARG A 2 7.98 -2.67 -16.17
C ARG A 2 8.95 -2.32 -17.28
N VAL A 3 9.90 -3.22 -17.55
CA VAL A 3 11.01 -3.00 -18.47
C VAL A 3 11.08 -4.14 -19.49
N PRO A 4 10.53 -3.94 -20.71
CA PRO A 4 10.68 -4.91 -21.80
C PRO A 4 12.15 -5.09 -22.18
N VAL A 5 12.63 -6.36 -22.30
CA VAL A 5 14.06 -6.61 -22.53
C VAL A 5 14.51 -6.17 -23.94
N SER A 6 13.64 -6.31 -24.94
CA SER A 6 13.96 -5.83 -26.29
C SER A 6 14.20 -4.32 -26.33
N TRP A 7 13.45 -3.58 -25.49
CA TRP A 7 13.60 -2.14 -25.39
C TRP A 7 14.83 -1.74 -24.58
N LEU A 8 15.11 -2.47 -23.47
CA LEU A 8 16.31 -2.27 -22.66
C LEU A 8 17.60 -2.39 -23.49
N ARG A 9 17.64 -3.37 -24.42
CA ARG A 9 18.78 -3.60 -25.34
C ARG A 9 19.10 -2.43 -26.27
N GLU A 10 18.18 -1.53 -26.52
CA GLU A 10 18.44 -0.35 -27.32
C GLU A 10 19.35 0.66 -26.59
N PHE A 11 19.34 0.63 -25.24
CA PHE A 11 20.07 1.56 -24.39
C PHE A 11 21.32 0.97 -23.74
N VAL A 12 21.35 -0.33 -23.51
CA VAL A 12 22.47 -1.01 -22.84
C VAL A 12 22.69 -2.40 -23.43
N ASP A 13 23.95 -2.85 -23.41
CA ASP A 13 24.29 -4.16 -23.91
C ASP A 13 23.81 -5.25 -22.96
N VAL A 14 22.69 -5.91 -23.34
CA VAL A 14 22.10 -7.04 -22.62
C VAL A 14 22.33 -8.30 -23.45
N PRO A 15 22.95 -9.38 -22.92
CA PRO A 15 23.15 -10.64 -23.64
C PRO A 15 21.86 -11.21 -24.22
N LEU A 16 21.94 -11.88 -25.37
CA LEU A 16 20.76 -12.45 -26.01
C LEU A 16 20.15 -13.62 -25.23
N ASP A 17 20.95 -14.36 -24.51
CA ASP A 17 20.61 -15.52 -23.70
C ASP A 17 20.30 -15.19 -22.23
N VAL A 18 20.26 -13.88 -21.85
CA VAL A 18 19.93 -13.45 -20.49
C VAL A 18 18.53 -13.88 -20.11
N THR A 19 18.34 -14.37 -18.89
CA THR A 19 17.04 -14.68 -18.31
C THR A 19 16.43 -13.46 -17.60
N PRO A 20 15.10 -13.43 -17.41
CA PRO A 20 14.46 -12.37 -16.60
C PRO A 20 15.03 -12.33 -15.18
N GLU A 21 15.33 -13.49 -14.60
CA GLU A 21 15.90 -13.63 -13.27
C GLU A 21 17.31 -13.02 -13.19
N ASP A 22 18.12 -13.13 -14.22
CA ASP A 22 19.45 -12.49 -14.30
C ASP A 22 19.32 -10.95 -14.34
N VAL A 23 18.35 -10.43 -15.08
CA VAL A 23 18.08 -8.98 -15.12
C VAL A 23 17.59 -8.47 -13.77
N HIS A 24 16.66 -9.20 -13.10
CA HIS A 24 16.26 -8.89 -11.73
C HIS A 24 17.45 -8.90 -10.77
N ALA A 25 18.28 -9.95 -10.79
CA ALA A 25 19.45 -10.06 -9.92
C ALA A 25 20.43 -8.89 -10.10
N ALA A 26 20.66 -8.47 -11.35
CA ALA A 26 21.48 -7.30 -11.65
C ALA A 26 20.88 -6.01 -11.05
N LEU A 27 19.60 -5.77 -11.23
CA LEU A 27 18.92 -4.57 -10.71
C LEU A 27 18.81 -4.59 -9.17
N VAL A 28 18.60 -5.76 -8.56
CA VAL A 28 18.59 -5.94 -7.10
C VAL A 28 19.96 -5.62 -6.49
N SER A 29 21.06 -6.00 -7.18
CA SER A 29 22.41 -5.71 -6.70
C SER A 29 22.71 -4.21 -6.55
N VAL A 30 22.00 -3.36 -7.28
CA VAL A 30 22.10 -1.90 -7.20
C VAL A 30 20.92 -1.24 -6.49
N GLY A 31 20.18 -2.02 -5.68
CA GLY A 31 19.20 -1.53 -4.71
C GLY A 31 17.76 -1.38 -5.21
N PHE A 32 17.39 -2.01 -6.33
CA PHE A 32 15.97 -2.15 -6.70
C PHE A 32 15.35 -3.38 -6.06
N GLU A 33 14.05 -3.37 -5.94
CA GLU A 33 13.26 -4.49 -5.42
C GLU A 33 12.58 -5.19 -6.62
N GLU A 34 12.74 -6.50 -6.70
CA GLU A 34 12.11 -7.30 -7.73
C GLU A 34 10.62 -7.49 -7.46
N GLU A 35 9.83 -7.45 -8.52
CA GLU A 35 8.39 -7.70 -8.48
C GLU A 35 8.06 -8.90 -9.39
N THR A 36 7.29 -8.70 -10.42
CA THR A 36 6.77 -9.75 -11.29
C THR A 36 7.47 -9.78 -12.65
N ILE A 37 7.55 -10.95 -13.28
CA ILE A 37 7.94 -11.12 -14.67
C ILE A 37 6.67 -11.17 -15.55
N HIS A 38 6.63 -10.35 -16.60
CA HIS A 38 5.51 -10.23 -17.52
C HIS A 38 5.86 -10.86 -18.86
N ARG A 39 4.94 -11.63 -19.40
CA ARG A 39 5.00 -12.27 -20.72
C ARG A 39 3.63 -12.30 -21.33
N PHE A 40 3.53 -12.39 -22.66
CA PHE A 40 2.24 -12.55 -23.34
C PHE A 40 1.60 -13.93 -23.09
N GLY A 41 2.37 -14.90 -22.63
CA GLY A 41 1.85 -16.24 -22.31
C GLY A 41 1.48 -17.06 -23.55
N LEU A 42 2.11 -16.77 -24.68
CA LEU A 42 1.95 -17.47 -25.95
C LEU A 42 3.05 -18.52 -26.13
N SER A 43 2.70 -19.65 -26.72
CA SER A 43 3.70 -20.64 -27.14
C SER A 43 3.15 -21.55 -28.26
N GLY A 44 4.06 -22.26 -28.93
CA GLY A 44 3.70 -23.15 -30.02
C GLY A 44 3.43 -22.44 -31.35
N PRO A 45 2.85 -23.11 -32.34
CA PRO A 45 2.74 -22.59 -33.70
C PRO A 45 1.60 -21.57 -33.82
N ILE A 46 1.94 -20.30 -33.90
CA ILE A 46 1.03 -19.16 -34.14
C ILE A 46 1.54 -18.46 -35.41
N VAL A 47 0.79 -18.55 -36.51
CA VAL A 47 1.27 -18.16 -37.81
C VAL A 47 0.35 -17.16 -38.49
N VAL A 48 0.86 -16.52 -39.52
CA VAL A 48 0.08 -15.74 -40.48
C VAL A 48 -0.71 -16.67 -41.40
N GLY A 49 -2.04 -16.54 -41.39
CA GLY A 49 -2.93 -17.20 -42.30
C GLY A 49 -3.59 -16.24 -43.30
N ARG A 50 -4.05 -16.76 -44.46
CA ARG A 50 -4.87 -16.03 -45.40
C ARG A 50 -6.20 -16.72 -45.58
N VAL A 51 -7.32 -16.02 -45.40
CA VAL A 51 -8.65 -16.56 -45.65
C VAL A 51 -8.85 -16.73 -47.15
N LEU A 52 -8.97 -17.98 -47.63
CA LEU A 52 -9.20 -18.29 -49.03
C LEU A 52 -10.68 -18.20 -49.38
N GLU A 53 -11.51 -18.82 -48.55
CA GLU A 53 -12.97 -18.78 -48.66
C GLU A 53 -13.62 -19.01 -47.29
N PHE A 54 -14.88 -18.63 -47.13
CA PHE A 54 -15.70 -18.99 -45.98
C PHE A 54 -17.18 -19.08 -46.31
N THR A 55 -17.89 -19.94 -45.60
CA THR A 55 -19.33 -20.12 -45.71
C THR A 55 -20.02 -19.79 -44.42
N PRO A 56 -20.91 -18.79 -44.39
CA PRO A 56 -21.73 -18.48 -43.20
C PRO A 56 -22.76 -19.58 -42.93
N GLU A 57 -22.81 -20.12 -41.74
CA GLU A 57 -23.72 -21.19 -41.33
C GLU A 57 -24.54 -20.78 -40.10
N PRO A 58 -25.87 -20.53 -40.26
CA PRO A 58 -26.76 -20.31 -39.16
C PRO A 58 -26.88 -21.57 -38.26
N GLN A 59 -26.80 -21.37 -36.96
CA GLN A 59 -26.87 -22.45 -35.98
C GLN A 59 -28.22 -22.43 -35.20
N SER A 60 -28.61 -23.59 -34.67
CA SER A 60 -29.86 -23.76 -33.92
C SER A 60 -30.00 -22.88 -32.67
N ASN A 61 -28.90 -22.35 -32.16
CA ASN A 61 -28.83 -21.42 -31.01
C ASN A 61 -28.95 -19.94 -31.41
N GLY A 62 -29.28 -19.66 -32.71
CA GLY A 62 -29.43 -18.29 -33.23
C GLY A 62 -28.12 -17.58 -33.58
N LYS A 63 -26.96 -18.21 -33.41
CA LYS A 63 -25.65 -17.69 -33.84
C LYS A 63 -25.38 -18.09 -35.29
N THR A 64 -24.63 -17.29 -36.01
CA THR A 64 -24.05 -17.64 -37.30
C THR A 64 -22.54 -17.83 -37.11
N ILE A 65 -22.03 -18.95 -37.58
CA ILE A 65 -20.57 -19.20 -37.65
C ILE A 65 -20.10 -19.13 -39.09
N ASN A 66 -18.83 -18.90 -39.28
CA ASN A 66 -18.18 -19.00 -40.59
C ASN A 66 -17.30 -20.24 -40.59
N TRP A 67 -17.56 -21.15 -41.58
CA TRP A 67 -16.64 -22.26 -41.90
C TRP A 67 -15.61 -21.74 -42.90
N CYS A 68 -14.37 -21.55 -42.43
CA CYS A 68 -13.30 -20.92 -43.19
C CYS A 68 -12.31 -21.95 -43.73
N GLN A 69 -11.83 -21.74 -44.98
CA GLN A 69 -10.63 -22.39 -45.53
C GLN A 69 -9.49 -21.36 -45.46
N VAL A 70 -8.45 -21.69 -44.70
CA VAL A 70 -7.34 -20.76 -44.39
C VAL A 70 -6.02 -21.35 -44.83
N ASP A 71 -5.33 -20.67 -45.72
CA ASP A 71 -3.96 -20.95 -46.11
C ASP A 71 -3.02 -20.51 -44.97
N VAL A 72 -2.28 -21.41 -44.38
CA VAL A 72 -1.32 -21.17 -43.31
C VAL A 72 0.13 -21.44 -43.71
N GLY A 73 0.39 -21.50 -45.06
CA GLY A 73 1.69 -21.79 -45.61
C GLY A 73 1.98 -23.29 -45.71
N GLU A 74 0.97 -24.13 -45.54
CA GLU A 74 1.03 -25.59 -45.72
C GLU A 74 0.48 -25.99 -47.13
N PRO A 75 0.78 -27.21 -47.59
CA PRO A 75 0.31 -27.66 -48.93
C PRO A 75 -1.21 -27.67 -49.10
N GLU A 76 -1.95 -27.89 -48.00
CA GLU A 76 -3.43 -27.89 -47.99
C GLU A 76 -3.95 -26.84 -47.01
N PRO A 77 -5.04 -26.13 -47.36
CA PRO A 77 -5.65 -25.19 -46.49
C PRO A 77 -6.29 -25.85 -45.25
N ARG A 78 -6.31 -25.18 -44.11
CA ARG A 78 -6.95 -25.67 -42.88
C ARG A 78 -8.39 -25.19 -42.77
N GLY A 79 -9.26 -26.13 -42.41
CA GLY A 79 -10.64 -25.81 -42.06
C GLY A 79 -10.76 -25.27 -40.65
N ILE A 80 -11.27 -24.07 -40.47
CA ILE A 80 -11.39 -23.41 -39.16
C ILE A 80 -12.79 -22.84 -39.00
N VAL A 81 -13.44 -23.10 -37.86
CA VAL A 81 -14.70 -22.48 -37.47
C VAL A 81 -14.40 -21.15 -36.80
N CYS A 82 -14.98 -20.06 -37.31
CA CYS A 82 -14.81 -18.71 -36.76
C CYS A 82 -16.17 -18.08 -36.45
N GLY A 83 -16.31 -17.48 -35.28
CA GLY A 83 -17.50 -16.76 -34.85
C GLY A 83 -17.52 -15.29 -35.25
N ALA A 84 -16.41 -14.74 -35.72
CA ALA A 84 -16.29 -13.33 -36.10
C ALA A 84 -16.83 -13.05 -37.51
N HIS A 85 -17.22 -11.81 -37.76
CA HIS A 85 -17.79 -11.38 -39.07
C HIS A 85 -17.08 -10.14 -39.64
N ASN A 86 -15.94 -9.75 -39.07
CA ASN A 86 -15.19 -8.56 -39.42
C ASN A 86 -14.10 -8.78 -40.48
N PHE A 87 -14.12 -9.88 -41.20
CA PHE A 87 -13.11 -10.24 -42.20
C PHE A 87 -13.71 -10.61 -43.55
N SER A 88 -12.88 -10.59 -44.58
CA SER A 88 -13.21 -10.90 -45.99
C SER A 88 -12.27 -11.93 -46.57
N VAL A 89 -12.65 -12.51 -47.69
CA VAL A 89 -11.77 -13.39 -48.51
C VAL A 89 -10.54 -12.57 -48.92
N GLY A 90 -9.35 -13.16 -48.74
CA GLY A 90 -8.08 -12.53 -49.02
C GLY A 90 -7.42 -11.87 -47.79
N ASP A 91 -8.16 -11.62 -46.71
CA ASP A 91 -7.59 -11.03 -45.50
C ASP A 91 -6.51 -11.92 -44.89
N LYS A 92 -5.40 -11.31 -44.49
CA LYS A 92 -4.37 -11.96 -43.67
C LYS A 92 -4.71 -11.78 -42.18
N VAL A 93 -4.64 -12.91 -41.45
CA VAL A 93 -5.10 -13.03 -40.05
C VAL A 93 -4.07 -13.83 -39.26
N VAL A 94 -4.18 -13.80 -37.93
CA VAL A 94 -3.34 -14.64 -37.06
C VAL A 94 -4.07 -15.94 -36.78
N VAL A 95 -3.39 -17.06 -37.00
CA VAL A 95 -3.92 -18.40 -36.80
C VAL A 95 -3.10 -19.14 -35.76
N SER A 96 -3.75 -19.54 -34.70
CA SER A 96 -3.18 -20.44 -33.69
C SER A 96 -3.47 -21.89 -34.10
N LEU A 97 -2.43 -22.64 -34.46
CA LEU A 97 -2.52 -24.02 -34.89
C LEU A 97 -2.60 -25.00 -33.71
N PRO A 98 -3.03 -26.27 -33.90
CA PRO A 98 -2.99 -27.26 -32.83
C PRO A 98 -1.58 -27.42 -32.24
N GLY A 99 -1.50 -27.38 -30.90
CA GLY A 99 -0.24 -27.32 -30.14
C GLY A 99 0.16 -25.92 -29.68
N ALA A 100 -0.49 -24.89 -30.23
CA ALA A 100 -0.34 -23.54 -29.66
C ALA A 100 -1.04 -23.42 -28.28
N VAL A 101 -0.50 -22.57 -27.42
CA VAL A 101 -1.11 -22.17 -26.13
C VAL A 101 -1.30 -20.68 -26.15
N LEU A 102 -2.50 -20.22 -25.82
CA LEU A 102 -2.86 -18.83 -25.70
C LEU A 102 -2.94 -18.40 -24.21
N PRO A 103 -2.99 -17.09 -23.90
CA PRO A 103 -3.10 -16.57 -22.54
C PRO A 103 -4.26 -17.22 -21.75
N GLY A 104 -4.06 -17.41 -20.43
CA GLY A 104 -5.03 -18.04 -19.53
C GLY A 104 -4.94 -19.56 -19.42
N PRO A 105 -3.80 -20.18 -19.56
CA PRO A 105 -3.25 -21.21 -20.43
C PRO A 105 -4.32 -21.98 -21.21
N PHE A 106 -4.66 -21.45 -22.39
CA PHE A 106 -5.67 -22.04 -23.26
C PHE A 106 -5.02 -22.84 -24.43
N PRO A 107 -4.96 -24.19 -24.38
CA PRO A 107 -4.34 -25.00 -25.43
C PRO A 107 -5.25 -25.13 -26.65
N ILE A 108 -4.68 -24.93 -27.83
CA ILE A 108 -5.36 -25.12 -29.12
C ILE A 108 -5.19 -26.57 -29.57
N ALA A 109 -6.31 -27.19 -29.93
CA ALA A 109 -6.36 -28.52 -30.45
C ALA A 109 -7.44 -28.61 -31.56
N ALA A 110 -7.28 -29.54 -32.53
CA ALA A 110 -8.34 -29.84 -33.46
C ALA A 110 -9.59 -30.33 -32.70
N ARG A 111 -10.73 -29.65 -32.89
CA ARG A 111 -11.97 -29.93 -32.16
C ARG A 111 -13.18 -30.00 -33.10
N LYS A 112 -14.08 -30.94 -32.82
CA LYS A 112 -15.37 -30.97 -33.53
C LYS A 112 -16.26 -29.85 -32.97
N THR A 113 -16.57 -28.84 -33.79
CA THR A 113 -17.35 -27.67 -33.45
C THR A 113 -18.37 -27.40 -34.55
N TYR A 114 -19.66 -27.31 -34.19
CA TYR A 114 -20.76 -27.05 -35.15
C TYR A 114 -20.79 -27.95 -36.37
N GLY A 115 -20.43 -29.25 -36.23
CA GLY A 115 -20.43 -30.22 -37.29
C GLY A 115 -19.11 -30.38 -38.07
N HIS A 116 -18.21 -29.41 -37.96
CA HIS A 116 -16.89 -29.38 -38.58
C HIS A 116 -15.77 -29.76 -37.63
N ILE A 117 -14.64 -30.19 -38.13
CA ILE A 117 -13.40 -30.29 -37.34
C ILE A 117 -12.65 -28.98 -37.58
N SER A 118 -12.68 -28.11 -36.56
CA SER A 118 -11.88 -26.89 -36.58
C SER A 118 -10.44 -27.23 -36.25
N ASP A 119 -9.54 -27.08 -37.20
CA ASP A 119 -8.13 -27.44 -37.11
C ASP A 119 -7.25 -26.21 -36.87
N GLY A 120 -7.55 -25.51 -35.77
CA GLY A 120 -6.94 -24.26 -35.34
C GLY A 120 -7.97 -23.22 -34.95
N MET A 121 -7.49 -22.03 -34.64
CA MET A 121 -8.29 -20.88 -34.24
C MET A 121 -7.73 -19.60 -34.85
N ILE A 122 -8.59 -18.77 -35.44
CA ILE A 122 -8.24 -17.43 -35.90
C ILE A 122 -8.39 -16.52 -34.69
N ALA A 123 -7.31 -15.84 -34.31
CA ALA A 123 -7.22 -15.12 -33.04
C ALA A 123 -7.69 -13.65 -33.13
N SER A 124 -8.30 -13.16 -32.05
CA SER A 124 -8.59 -11.75 -31.83
C SER A 124 -7.38 -11.07 -31.15
N ALA A 125 -7.41 -9.73 -31.03
CA ALA A 125 -6.37 -8.99 -30.31
C ALA A 125 -6.31 -9.42 -28.83
N ARG A 126 -7.44 -9.66 -28.18
CA ARG A 126 -7.52 -10.12 -26.78
C ARG A 126 -6.88 -11.50 -26.58
N GLU A 127 -7.12 -12.44 -27.48
CA GLU A 127 -6.57 -13.78 -27.40
C GLU A 127 -5.05 -13.81 -27.59
N LEU A 128 -4.48 -12.78 -28.21
CA LEU A 128 -3.05 -12.57 -28.35
C LEU A 128 -2.43 -11.70 -27.27
N GLY A 129 -3.24 -11.13 -26.35
CA GLY A 129 -2.76 -10.22 -25.33
C GLY A 129 -2.42 -8.80 -25.83
N LEU A 130 -2.86 -8.44 -27.05
CA LEU A 130 -2.62 -7.12 -27.67
C LEU A 130 -3.64 -6.05 -27.30
N GLY A 131 -4.76 -6.41 -26.66
CA GLY A 131 -5.82 -5.49 -26.27
C GLY A 131 -7.05 -6.21 -25.75
N GLU A 132 -8.11 -5.46 -25.44
CA GLU A 132 -9.38 -6.00 -24.91
C GLU A 132 -10.40 -6.37 -26.00
N GLU A 133 -10.11 -6.05 -27.26
CA GLU A 133 -11.02 -6.28 -28.37
C GLU A 133 -11.18 -7.79 -28.66
N HIS A 134 -12.42 -8.27 -28.62
CA HIS A 134 -12.77 -9.66 -28.81
C HIS A 134 -14.02 -9.86 -29.70
N ASP A 135 -14.65 -8.79 -30.17
CA ASP A 135 -15.85 -8.87 -31.02
C ASP A 135 -15.53 -9.26 -32.47
N GLY A 136 -14.24 -9.36 -32.82
CA GLY A 136 -13.74 -9.77 -34.12
C GLY A 136 -12.36 -10.37 -34.04
N ILE A 137 -11.89 -10.90 -35.18
CA ILE A 137 -10.52 -11.36 -35.34
C ILE A 137 -9.56 -10.21 -35.66
N LEU A 138 -8.27 -10.39 -35.34
CA LEU A 138 -7.21 -9.47 -35.71
C LEU A 138 -6.87 -9.63 -37.20
N ARG A 139 -7.17 -8.61 -38.00
CA ARG A 139 -6.75 -8.53 -39.40
C ARG A 139 -5.44 -7.77 -39.50
N LEU A 140 -4.42 -8.36 -40.11
CA LEU A 140 -3.10 -7.76 -40.18
C LEU A 140 -3.07 -6.45 -40.99
N ALA A 141 -3.98 -6.34 -41.98
CA ALA A 141 -4.17 -5.09 -42.73
C ALA A 141 -4.63 -3.92 -41.83
N SER A 142 -5.38 -4.18 -40.73
CA SER A 142 -5.78 -3.13 -39.79
C SER A 142 -4.60 -2.57 -38.98
N LEU A 143 -3.46 -3.26 -38.96
CA LEU A 143 -2.18 -2.84 -38.39
C LEU A 143 -1.20 -2.32 -39.44
N GLY A 144 -1.65 -2.17 -40.69
CA GLY A 144 -0.80 -1.76 -41.82
C GLY A 144 0.18 -2.82 -42.29
N LEU A 145 -0.06 -4.11 -41.96
CA LEU A 145 0.83 -5.21 -42.28
C LEU A 145 0.33 -6.09 -43.43
N ASP A 146 1.28 -6.53 -44.29
CA ASP A 146 1.06 -7.48 -45.36
C ASP A 146 2.17 -8.55 -45.41
N PRO A 147 2.35 -9.37 -44.33
CA PRO A 147 3.42 -10.36 -44.23
C PRO A 147 3.20 -11.57 -45.14
N GLU A 148 4.23 -12.41 -45.28
CA GLU A 148 4.11 -13.72 -45.97
C GLU A 148 3.22 -14.67 -45.16
N VAL A 149 2.44 -15.49 -45.88
CA VAL A 149 1.61 -16.55 -45.27
C VAL A 149 2.52 -17.63 -44.72
N GLY A 150 2.21 -18.14 -43.52
CA GLY A 150 3.04 -19.08 -42.77
C GLY A 150 4.15 -18.46 -41.94
N ALA A 151 4.38 -17.13 -42.01
CA ALA A 151 5.33 -16.46 -41.15
C ALA A 151 4.93 -16.57 -39.67
N ASP A 152 5.92 -16.59 -38.77
CA ASP A 152 5.69 -16.58 -37.33
C ASP A 152 5.03 -15.24 -36.94
N ALA A 153 3.79 -15.34 -36.48
CA ALA A 153 3.01 -14.17 -36.07
C ALA A 153 3.45 -13.60 -34.68
N THR A 154 4.06 -14.44 -33.81
CA THR A 154 4.53 -13.96 -32.49
C THR A 154 5.72 -13.02 -32.64
N ALA A 155 6.70 -13.40 -33.45
CA ALA A 155 7.84 -12.56 -33.77
C ALA A 155 7.44 -11.31 -34.57
N LEU A 156 6.53 -11.46 -35.56
CA LEU A 156 6.02 -10.34 -36.36
C LEU A 156 5.36 -9.25 -35.53
N LEU A 157 4.62 -9.65 -34.49
CA LEU A 157 3.85 -8.75 -33.63
C LEU A 157 4.63 -8.32 -32.37
N GLY A 158 5.85 -8.83 -32.14
CA GLY A 158 6.66 -8.55 -30.96
C GLY A 158 6.13 -9.20 -29.67
N LEU A 159 5.45 -10.36 -29.79
CA LEU A 159 4.81 -11.09 -28.68
C LEU A 159 5.72 -12.15 -28.04
N ASP A 160 6.93 -12.29 -28.53
CA ASP A 160 8.00 -13.15 -28.02
C ASP A 160 8.88 -12.45 -26.95
N ASP A 161 8.62 -11.17 -26.67
CA ASP A 161 9.32 -10.37 -25.66
C ASP A 161 8.78 -10.62 -24.24
N TRP A 162 9.55 -10.19 -23.25
CA TRP A 162 9.19 -10.23 -21.85
C TRP A 162 9.68 -8.97 -21.11
N ALA A 163 9.06 -8.68 -19.98
CA ALA A 163 9.45 -7.57 -19.14
C ALA A 163 9.67 -8.02 -17.68
N VAL A 164 10.67 -7.44 -17.05
CA VAL A 164 10.83 -7.48 -15.59
C VAL A 164 10.10 -6.28 -14.97
N GLU A 165 9.45 -6.48 -13.85
CA GLU A 165 8.88 -5.40 -13.05
C GLU A 165 9.73 -5.17 -11.80
N ILE A 166 10.07 -3.91 -11.55
CA ILE A 166 10.80 -3.47 -10.37
C ILE A 166 9.99 -2.40 -9.62
N ASN A 167 10.09 -2.42 -8.30
CA ASN A 167 9.64 -1.31 -7.48
C ASN A 167 10.67 -0.18 -7.52
N VAL A 168 10.19 1.04 -7.78
CA VAL A 168 11.03 2.25 -7.86
C VAL A 168 10.70 3.12 -6.64
N THR A 169 11.66 3.31 -5.76
CA THR A 169 11.55 4.17 -4.58
C THR A 169 11.40 5.66 -4.96
N PRO A 170 10.83 6.50 -4.07
CA PRO A 170 10.60 7.92 -4.37
C PRO A 170 11.84 8.72 -4.74
N ASP A 171 13.00 8.35 -4.24
CA ASP A 171 14.29 8.98 -4.50
C ASP A 171 14.87 8.64 -5.89
N ARG A 172 14.37 7.56 -6.54
CA ARG A 172 14.88 7.09 -7.83
C ARG A 172 13.93 7.41 -8.99
N GLY A 173 13.36 8.62 -9.01
CA GLY A 173 12.39 9.04 -10.02
C GLY A 173 12.86 8.85 -11.46
N TYR A 174 14.14 9.00 -11.76
CA TYR A 174 14.73 8.78 -13.09
C TYR A 174 14.57 7.34 -13.61
N ALA A 175 14.45 6.36 -12.69
CA ALA A 175 14.25 4.96 -13.05
C ALA A 175 12.79 4.63 -13.46
N PHE A 176 11.88 5.62 -13.49
CA PHE A 176 10.59 5.49 -14.19
C PHE A 176 10.71 5.61 -15.70
N SER A 177 11.84 5.16 -16.26
CA SER A 177 12.10 5.12 -17.70
C SER A 177 13.03 3.97 -18.07
N ILE A 178 12.93 3.52 -19.33
CA ILE A 178 13.86 2.52 -19.89
C ILE A 178 15.30 3.08 -19.83
N ARG A 179 15.48 4.36 -20.19
CA ARG A 179 16.78 5.08 -20.09
C ARG A 179 17.38 4.98 -18.69
N GLY A 180 16.57 5.24 -17.65
CA GLY A 180 17.04 5.24 -16.26
C GLY A 180 17.39 3.83 -15.77
N VAL A 181 16.55 2.83 -16.10
CA VAL A 181 16.84 1.43 -15.74
C VAL A 181 18.03 0.87 -16.51
N ALA A 182 18.21 1.25 -17.79
CA ALA A 182 19.38 0.86 -18.57
C ALA A 182 20.67 1.39 -17.94
N ARG A 183 20.66 2.60 -17.40
CA ARG A 183 21.81 3.16 -16.66
C ARG A 183 22.13 2.33 -15.43
N GLU A 184 21.11 1.96 -14.66
CA GLU A 184 21.29 1.12 -13.46
C GLU A 184 21.75 -0.31 -13.80
N TYR A 185 21.22 -0.89 -14.87
CA TYR A 185 21.71 -2.17 -15.37
C TYR A 185 23.19 -2.09 -15.78
N ALA A 186 23.60 -0.98 -16.42
CA ALA A 186 25.00 -0.71 -16.74
C ALA A 186 25.87 -0.60 -15.47
N HIS A 187 25.40 0.06 -14.42
CA HIS A 187 26.09 0.14 -13.11
C HIS A 187 26.29 -1.27 -12.51
N ALA A 188 25.24 -2.10 -12.56
CA ALA A 188 25.28 -3.46 -12.00
C ALA A 188 26.22 -4.41 -12.75
N THR A 189 26.26 -4.31 -14.09
CA THR A 189 26.91 -5.30 -14.94
C THR A 189 28.22 -4.83 -15.57
N GLY A 190 28.48 -3.52 -15.58
CA GLY A 190 29.56 -2.90 -16.34
C GLY A 190 29.31 -2.86 -17.85
N ALA A 191 28.10 -3.16 -18.32
CA ALA A 191 27.74 -3.10 -19.74
C ALA A 191 27.75 -1.67 -20.28
N ALA A 192 28.00 -1.52 -21.58
CA ALA A 192 28.06 -0.18 -22.21
C ALA A 192 26.62 0.41 -22.28
N PHE A 193 26.45 1.60 -21.73
CA PHE A 193 25.23 2.39 -21.78
C PHE A 193 25.30 3.46 -22.86
N ARG A 194 24.24 3.62 -23.62
CA ARG A 194 24.06 4.60 -24.69
C ARG A 194 22.99 5.60 -24.31
N ASP A 195 23.38 6.84 -23.96
CA ASP A 195 22.45 7.89 -23.59
C ASP A 195 22.02 8.71 -24.81
N PRO A 196 20.75 8.67 -25.26
CA PRO A 196 20.30 9.46 -26.42
C PRO A 196 20.33 10.97 -26.15
N ALA A 197 20.30 11.42 -24.91
CA ALA A 197 20.39 12.83 -24.55
C ALA A 197 21.74 13.48 -25.00
N LEU A 198 22.77 12.67 -25.15
CA LEU A 198 24.08 13.16 -25.60
C LEU A 198 24.18 13.41 -27.12
N THR A 199 23.20 12.97 -27.89
CA THR A 199 23.18 13.02 -29.34
C THR A 199 22.28 14.11 -29.94
N VAL A 200 21.38 14.68 -29.12
CA VAL A 200 20.42 15.70 -29.55
C VAL A 200 20.98 17.10 -29.23
N THR A 201 21.00 17.95 -30.23
CA THR A 201 21.31 19.38 -30.04
C THR A 201 20.00 20.14 -29.80
N PRO A 202 19.90 20.88 -28.68
CA PRO A 202 18.75 21.72 -28.43
C PRO A 202 18.46 22.73 -29.55
N GLU A 203 17.20 22.85 -29.94
CA GLU A 203 16.75 23.84 -30.92
C GLU A 203 15.93 24.92 -30.23
N GLU A 204 16.15 26.19 -30.53
CA GLU A 204 15.44 27.29 -29.87
C GLU A 204 13.94 27.31 -30.22
N GLY A 205 13.56 26.92 -31.42
CA GLY A 205 12.19 27.09 -31.93
C GLY A 205 11.85 28.57 -32.15
N THR A 206 10.93 28.88 -33.04
CA THR A 206 10.48 30.25 -33.28
C THR A 206 9.00 30.31 -33.59
N GLY A 207 8.37 31.47 -33.35
CA GLY A 207 7.03 31.76 -33.83
C GLY A 207 5.86 31.07 -33.11
N PHE A 208 6.11 30.52 -31.93
CA PHE A 208 5.03 30.13 -31.04
C PHE A 208 5.33 30.65 -29.63
N ASP A 209 4.46 31.48 -29.12
CA ASP A 209 4.70 32.18 -27.84
C ASP A 209 4.33 31.29 -26.64
N VAL A 210 5.25 31.16 -25.69
CA VAL A 210 5.03 30.54 -24.39
C VAL A 210 5.54 31.46 -23.30
N VAL A 211 4.75 31.64 -22.24
CA VAL A 211 5.10 32.46 -21.07
C VAL A 211 4.88 31.68 -19.79
N ILE A 212 5.83 31.74 -18.87
CA ILE A 212 5.69 31.23 -17.50
C ILE A 212 5.37 32.44 -16.59
N ASP A 213 4.15 32.54 -16.09
CA ASP A 213 3.64 33.62 -15.22
C ASP A 213 3.16 33.08 -13.87
N ASP A 214 4.05 32.44 -13.10
CA ASP A 214 3.72 31.95 -11.74
C ASP A 214 3.91 33.07 -10.71
N ARG A 215 2.81 33.80 -10.40
CA ARG A 215 2.80 34.90 -9.44
C ARG A 215 2.64 34.45 -7.99
N ALA A 216 2.42 33.18 -7.74
CA ALA A 216 2.22 32.61 -6.40
C ALA A 216 2.99 31.29 -6.21
N PRO A 217 4.33 31.33 -6.31
CA PRO A 217 5.16 30.13 -6.21
C PRO A 217 5.01 29.46 -4.85
N ILE A 218 4.80 28.14 -4.83
CA ILE A 218 4.64 27.38 -3.59
C ILE A 218 5.98 27.24 -2.88
N ARG A 219 6.09 27.73 -1.66
CA ARG A 219 7.34 27.74 -0.88
C ARG A 219 8.51 28.40 -1.63
N GLY A 220 8.22 29.41 -2.43
CA GLY A 220 9.22 30.12 -3.25
C GLY A 220 9.69 29.35 -4.49
N ARG A 221 9.09 28.21 -4.84
CA ARG A 221 9.45 27.40 -6.00
C ARG A 221 8.52 27.74 -7.18
N ILE A 222 9.12 28.19 -8.28
CA ILE A 222 8.39 28.47 -9.53
C ILE A 222 7.81 27.14 -10.07
N GLY A 223 6.58 27.17 -10.54
CA GLY A 223 5.83 26.00 -10.95
C GLY A 223 6.37 25.29 -12.19
N ALA A 224 7.08 25.99 -13.07
CA ALA A 224 7.74 25.43 -14.25
C ALA A 224 9.09 26.12 -14.49
N THR A 225 10.11 25.37 -14.89
CA THR A 225 11.45 25.86 -15.19
C THR A 225 11.90 25.55 -16.62
N VAL A 226 11.28 24.57 -17.24
CA VAL A 226 11.52 24.20 -18.64
C VAL A 226 10.17 24.04 -19.35
N PHE A 227 10.09 24.58 -20.54
CA PHE A 227 8.91 24.40 -21.41
C PHE A 227 9.35 24.41 -22.88
N VAL A 228 9.33 23.26 -23.53
CA VAL A 228 9.74 23.07 -24.92
C VAL A 228 8.52 22.70 -25.73
N THR A 229 8.28 23.42 -26.82
CA THR A 229 7.23 23.08 -27.77
C THR A 229 7.77 22.85 -29.17
N ARG A 230 7.18 21.90 -29.90
CA ARG A 230 7.49 21.60 -31.30
C ARG A 230 6.19 21.39 -32.08
N VAL A 231 6.12 21.87 -33.31
CA VAL A 231 4.95 21.68 -34.17
C VAL A 231 5.24 20.61 -35.21
N VAL A 232 4.29 19.70 -35.40
CA VAL A 232 4.30 18.72 -36.50
C VAL A 232 3.03 18.90 -37.32
N ARG A 233 3.15 19.06 -38.61
CA ARG A 233 2.02 19.32 -39.50
C ARG A 233 1.75 18.17 -40.46
N GLY A 234 0.47 18.04 -40.86
CA GLY A 234 0.03 17.11 -41.86
C GLY A 234 0.13 15.66 -41.43
N ILE A 235 -0.06 15.40 -40.13
CA ILE A 235 -0.13 14.03 -39.63
C ILE A 235 -1.45 13.36 -40.04
N ASP A 236 -1.44 12.05 -40.16
CA ASP A 236 -2.62 11.21 -40.23
C ASP A 236 -2.79 10.48 -38.88
N ALA A 237 -3.58 11.09 -37.98
CA ALA A 237 -3.87 10.57 -36.67
C ALA A 237 -4.68 9.25 -36.67
N GLY A 238 -5.28 8.90 -37.83
CA GLY A 238 -6.02 7.64 -38.00
C GLY A 238 -5.16 6.44 -38.38
N ARG A 239 -3.86 6.62 -38.59
CA ARG A 239 -2.96 5.49 -38.83
C ARG A 239 -2.87 4.57 -37.62
N PRO A 240 -2.78 3.23 -37.86
CA PRO A 240 -2.64 2.30 -36.75
C PRO A 240 -1.27 2.43 -36.07
N THR A 241 -1.26 2.22 -34.76
CA THR A 241 -0.01 2.06 -34.00
C THR A 241 0.72 0.79 -34.44
N PRO A 242 2.03 0.83 -34.73
CA PRO A 242 2.78 -0.37 -35.11
C PRO A 242 2.73 -1.44 -34.00
N PRO A 243 2.63 -2.74 -34.38
CA PRO A 243 2.52 -3.83 -33.40
C PRO A 243 3.64 -3.87 -32.36
N TRP A 244 4.88 -3.62 -32.76
CA TRP A 244 6.02 -3.59 -31.85
C TRP A 244 5.87 -2.52 -30.74
N MET A 245 5.26 -1.37 -31.08
CA MET A 245 4.98 -0.30 -30.12
C MET A 245 3.84 -0.72 -29.18
N ILE A 246 2.76 -1.32 -29.72
CA ILE A 246 1.64 -1.85 -28.92
C ILE A 246 2.18 -2.91 -27.94
N ALA A 247 3.01 -3.85 -28.41
CA ALA A 247 3.60 -4.90 -27.57
C ALA A 247 4.45 -4.32 -26.43
N ARG A 248 5.34 -3.35 -26.73
CA ARG A 248 6.17 -2.68 -25.73
C ARG A 248 5.36 -1.88 -24.71
N LEU A 249 4.36 -1.14 -25.16
CA LEU A 249 3.46 -0.41 -24.27
C LEU A 249 2.71 -1.36 -23.33
N ASN A 250 2.16 -2.46 -23.84
CA ASN A 250 1.45 -3.46 -23.02
C ASN A 250 2.37 -4.12 -22.00
N LEU A 251 3.56 -4.53 -22.40
CA LEU A 251 4.59 -5.04 -21.47
C LEU A 251 5.03 -3.98 -20.48
N GLY A 252 5.11 -2.71 -20.89
CA GLY A 252 5.36 -1.55 -20.05
C GLY A 252 4.20 -1.18 -19.09
N GLY A 253 3.04 -1.85 -19.23
CA GLY A 253 1.86 -1.64 -18.39
C GLY A 253 0.95 -0.52 -18.86
N ILE A 254 1.10 -0.02 -20.08
CA ILE A 254 0.26 1.03 -20.68
C ILE A 254 -0.54 0.45 -21.84
N ARG A 255 -1.84 0.65 -21.83
CA ARG A 255 -2.71 0.24 -22.93
C ARG A 255 -2.57 1.18 -24.14
N SER A 256 -2.43 0.62 -25.32
CA SER A 256 -2.49 1.36 -26.60
C SER A 256 -3.87 1.99 -26.78
N ILE A 257 -3.91 3.23 -27.26
CA ILE A 257 -5.13 4.05 -27.45
C ILE A 257 -5.25 4.51 -28.92
N SER A 258 -4.28 5.29 -29.38
CA SER A 258 -4.18 5.79 -30.75
C SER A 258 -2.73 6.15 -31.03
N LEU A 259 -2.33 6.15 -32.31
CA LEU A 259 -0.93 6.34 -32.70
C LEU A 259 -0.27 7.54 -32.02
N VAL A 260 -0.93 8.71 -32.00
CA VAL A 260 -0.34 9.93 -31.43
C VAL A 260 -0.19 9.83 -29.91
N VAL A 261 -1.22 9.32 -29.22
CA VAL A 261 -1.18 9.12 -27.77
C VAL A 261 -0.17 8.03 -27.41
N ASP A 262 -0.08 6.97 -28.21
CA ASP A 262 0.87 5.89 -28.00
C ASP A 262 2.31 6.36 -28.16
N ILE A 263 2.58 7.26 -29.12
CA ILE A 263 3.90 7.90 -29.28
C ILE A 263 4.27 8.71 -28.03
N THR A 264 3.34 9.50 -27.48
CA THR A 264 3.64 10.30 -26.27
C THR A 264 3.88 9.40 -25.04
N ASN A 265 3.09 8.34 -24.87
CA ASN A 265 3.28 7.34 -23.81
C ASN A 265 4.57 6.54 -24.00
N TYR A 266 4.91 6.20 -25.24
CA TYR A 266 6.15 5.51 -25.57
C TYR A 266 7.37 6.33 -25.15
N VAL A 267 7.44 7.60 -25.54
CA VAL A 267 8.57 8.49 -25.19
C VAL A 267 8.60 8.76 -23.68
N MET A 268 7.47 8.86 -23.02
CA MET A 268 7.43 8.97 -21.56
C MET A 268 8.04 7.75 -20.88
N LEU A 269 7.73 6.53 -21.32
CA LEU A 269 8.35 5.31 -20.80
C LEU A 269 9.84 5.21 -21.21
N GLU A 270 10.15 5.59 -22.43
CA GLU A 270 11.50 5.53 -22.99
C GLU A 270 12.48 6.42 -22.21
N LEU A 271 12.15 7.69 -22.04
CA LEU A 271 13.06 8.74 -21.55
C LEU A 271 12.71 9.27 -20.14
N GLY A 272 11.52 8.96 -19.61
CA GLY A 272 11.07 9.45 -18.31
C GLY A 272 10.44 10.84 -18.33
N GLN A 273 10.29 11.45 -19.51
CA GLN A 273 9.67 12.74 -19.71
C GLN A 273 8.22 12.58 -20.11
N PRO A 274 7.25 12.95 -19.24
CA PRO A 274 5.86 13.02 -19.67
C PRO A 274 5.70 14.07 -20.78
N ILE A 275 5.02 13.67 -21.83
CA ILE A 275 4.76 14.50 -23.03
C ILE A 275 3.26 14.77 -23.12
N HIS A 276 2.89 15.98 -23.46
CA HIS A 276 1.54 16.31 -23.87
C HIS A 276 1.47 16.73 -25.33
N GLY A 277 0.41 16.37 -26.01
CA GLY A 277 0.15 16.81 -27.39
C GLY A 277 -1.18 17.54 -27.45
N TYR A 278 -1.20 18.68 -28.13
CA TYR A 278 -2.40 19.47 -28.39
C TYR A 278 -2.78 19.38 -29.87
N ASP A 279 -4.06 19.36 -30.15
CA ASP A 279 -4.56 19.72 -31.48
C ASP A 279 -4.21 21.18 -31.73
N PHE A 280 -3.22 21.43 -32.61
CA PHE A 280 -2.68 22.76 -32.85
C PHE A 280 -3.76 23.71 -33.38
N ASP A 281 -4.69 23.21 -34.17
CA ASP A 281 -5.75 24.02 -34.81
C ASP A 281 -6.90 24.38 -33.82
N ALA A 282 -6.92 23.70 -32.65
CA ALA A 282 -7.84 23.99 -31.55
C ALA A 282 -7.31 25.02 -30.56
N LEU A 283 -5.99 25.36 -30.62
CA LEU A 283 -5.38 26.35 -29.76
C LEU A 283 -5.75 27.77 -30.16
N SER A 284 -5.89 28.64 -29.17
CA SER A 284 -6.16 30.06 -29.34
C SER A 284 -4.99 30.90 -28.80
N GLY A 285 -4.14 31.43 -29.68
CA GLY A 285 -2.96 32.21 -29.29
C GLY A 285 -1.81 31.36 -28.77
N GLY A 286 -0.99 31.95 -27.91
CA GLY A 286 0.14 31.31 -27.25
C GLY A 286 -0.24 30.59 -25.96
N LEU A 287 0.74 29.92 -25.32
CA LEU A 287 0.53 29.23 -24.03
C LEU A 287 1.03 30.08 -22.86
N ILE A 288 0.27 30.02 -21.76
CA ILE A 288 0.66 30.63 -20.49
C ILE A 288 0.61 29.58 -19.38
N VAL A 289 1.73 29.39 -18.71
CA VAL A 289 1.82 28.56 -17.50
C VAL A 289 1.58 29.46 -16.30
N ARG A 290 0.45 29.32 -15.61
CA ARG A 290 0.07 30.15 -14.47
C ARG A 290 -0.66 29.39 -13.38
N ARG A 291 -0.85 30.02 -12.23
CA ARG A 291 -1.75 29.51 -11.19
C ARG A 291 -3.21 29.77 -11.57
N ALA A 292 -4.08 28.87 -11.07
CA ALA A 292 -5.52 29.01 -11.25
C ALA A 292 -6.06 30.24 -10.50
N GLU A 293 -7.10 30.86 -11.06
CA GLU A 293 -7.89 31.86 -10.39
C GLU A 293 -9.02 31.23 -9.54
N ALA A 294 -9.48 31.96 -8.54
CA ALA A 294 -10.52 31.45 -7.65
C ALA A 294 -11.82 31.13 -8.37
N GLY A 295 -12.27 29.88 -8.30
CA GLY A 295 -13.52 29.42 -8.94
C GLY A 295 -13.41 29.09 -10.42
N GLU A 296 -12.23 29.18 -11.01
CA GLU A 296 -11.94 28.75 -12.37
C GLU A 296 -12.24 27.26 -12.54
N LYS A 297 -12.59 26.81 -13.72
CA LYS A 297 -12.95 25.42 -14.00
C LYS A 297 -12.30 24.91 -15.28
N ILE A 298 -12.03 23.62 -15.32
CA ILE A 298 -11.57 22.93 -16.52
C ILE A 298 -12.37 21.64 -16.70
N VAL A 299 -12.64 21.25 -17.95
CA VAL A 299 -13.08 19.90 -18.32
C VAL A 299 -11.84 19.11 -18.72
N THR A 300 -11.50 18.07 -17.96
CA THR A 300 -10.32 17.24 -18.22
C THR A 300 -10.61 16.11 -19.20
N LEU A 301 -9.56 15.44 -19.73
CA LEU A 301 -9.65 14.34 -20.72
C LEU A 301 -10.55 13.18 -20.28
N ASP A 302 -10.81 13.01 -18.99
CA ASP A 302 -11.77 12.04 -18.43
C ASP A 302 -13.23 12.55 -18.44
N ASN A 303 -13.50 13.67 -19.13
CA ASN A 303 -14.79 14.36 -19.22
C ASN A 303 -15.37 14.83 -17.87
N GLN A 304 -14.53 15.01 -16.85
CA GLN A 304 -14.94 15.54 -15.55
C GLN A 304 -14.73 17.06 -15.49
N THR A 305 -15.74 17.80 -15.04
CA THR A 305 -15.59 19.23 -14.74
C THR A 305 -14.96 19.38 -13.36
N ARG A 306 -13.79 20.03 -13.27
CA ARG A 306 -13.07 20.24 -12.03
C ARG A 306 -13.06 21.73 -11.66
N VAL A 307 -13.37 22.02 -10.40
CA VAL A 307 -13.19 23.35 -9.82
C VAL A 307 -11.74 23.46 -9.35
N LEU A 308 -11.05 24.50 -9.79
CA LEU A 308 -9.63 24.68 -9.58
C LEU A 308 -9.34 25.41 -8.26
N ASP A 309 -8.22 25.07 -7.66
CA ASP A 309 -7.68 25.74 -6.47
C ASP A 309 -6.55 26.69 -6.88
N SER A 310 -6.40 27.80 -6.18
CA SER A 310 -5.38 28.82 -6.48
C SER A 310 -3.92 28.29 -6.43
N GLN A 311 -3.69 27.10 -5.89
CA GLN A 311 -2.40 26.43 -5.92
C GLN A 311 -2.20 25.50 -7.14
N ASP A 312 -3.27 25.24 -7.92
CA ASP A 312 -3.16 24.41 -9.12
C ASP A 312 -2.37 25.19 -10.20
N LEU A 313 -1.40 24.49 -10.80
CA LEU A 313 -0.65 25.01 -11.92
C LEU A 313 -1.38 24.63 -13.21
N LEU A 314 -1.63 25.59 -14.07
CA LEU A 314 -2.38 25.41 -15.31
C LEU A 314 -1.51 25.68 -16.52
N ILE A 315 -1.84 25.00 -17.61
CA ILE A 315 -1.54 25.44 -18.96
C ILE A 315 -2.80 26.11 -19.48
N THR A 316 -2.67 27.34 -19.96
CA THR A 316 -3.78 28.15 -20.50
C THR A 316 -3.41 28.69 -21.86
N ASP A 317 -4.43 28.95 -22.68
CA ASP A 317 -4.33 29.78 -23.90
C ASP A 317 -5.31 30.98 -23.79
N ASP A 318 -5.58 31.70 -24.88
CA ASP A 318 -6.49 32.83 -24.86
C ASP A 318 -7.95 32.43 -24.58
N SER A 319 -8.31 31.16 -24.72
CA SER A 319 -9.64 30.62 -24.39
C SER A 319 -9.82 30.28 -22.91
N GLY A 320 -8.71 30.16 -22.14
CA GLY A 320 -8.71 29.80 -20.71
C GLY A 320 -7.89 28.54 -20.41
N PRO A 321 -8.22 27.79 -19.33
CA PRO A 321 -7.50 26.59 -18.94
C PRO A 321 -7.67 25.45 -19.96
N ILE A 322 -6.56 24.95 -20.47
CA ILE A 322 -6.50 23.82 -21.40
C ILE A 322 -5.76 22.59 -20.81
N GLY A 323 -5.20 22.72 -19.61
CA GLY A 323 -4.55 21.59 -18.92
C GLY A 323 -4.22 21.89 -17.47
N LEU A 324 -4.27 20.82 -16.64
CA LEU A 324 -3.62 20.77 -15.33
C LEU A 324 -2.17 20.38 -15.56
N ALA A 325 -1.24 21.31 -15.42
CA ALA A 325 0.17 21.12 -15.72
C ALA A 325 0.74 19.86 -15.06
N GLY A 326 1.31 18.97 -15.85
CA GLY A 326 1.93 17.72 -15.40
C GLY A 326 0.99 16.68 -14.77
N VAL A 327 -0.34 16.88 -14.80
CA VAL A 327 -1.32 15.98 -14.21
C VAL A 327 -2.27 15.43 -15.27
N MET A 328 -3.04 16.28 -15.97
CA MET A 328 -4.00 15.85 -16.97
C MET A 328 -4.36 16.99 -17.92
N GLY A 329 -4.40 16.72 -19.23
CA GLY A 329 -4.83 17.66 -20.25
C GLY A 329 -6.31 17.99 -20.17
N GLY A 330 -6.71 19.08 -20.81
CA GLY A 330 -8.09 19.49 -21.00
C GLY A 330 -8.71 18.89 -22.26
N ALA A 331 -10.02 18.69 -22.24
CA ALA A 331 -10.78 18.14 -23.38
C ALA A 331 -10.85 19.08 -24.58
N SER A 332 -10.70 20.40 -24.39
CA SER A 332 -10.86 21.41 -25.47
C SER A 332 -9.80 21.35 -26.56
N THR A 333 -8.62 20.82 -26.23
CA THR A 333 -7.46 20.72 -27.14
C THR A 333 -6.98 19.29 -27.34
N GLU A 334 -7.87 18.32 -27.03
CA GLU A 334 -7.58 16.89 -27.18
C GLU A 334 -7.29 16.51 -28.64
N ILE A 335 -6.28 15.67 -28.85
CA ILE A 335 -5.96 15.10 -30.15
C ILE A 335 -7.00 14.04 -30.51
N GLY A 336 -7.71 14.26 -31.61
CA GLY A 336 -8.70 13.36 -32.18
C GLY A 336 -8.23 12.71 -33.48
N VAL A 337 -9.08 11.85 -34.05
CA VAL A 337 -8.81 11.16 -35.32
C VAL A 337 -8.75 12.12 -36.52
N THR A 338 -9.25 13.31 -36.40
CA THR A 338 -9.28 14.36 -37.44
C THR A 338 -8.13 15.36 -37.28
N THR A 339 -7.35 15.27 -36.21
CA THR A 339 -6.22 16.16 -35.97
C THR A 339 -5.14 15.96 -37.02
N THR A 340 -4.75 17.07 -37.68
CA THR A 340 -3.71 17.06 -38.73
C THR A 340 -2.43 17.81 -38.31
N ASN A 341 -2.52 18.68 -37.32
CA ASN A 341 -1.40 19.47 -36.82
C ASN A 341 -1.31 19.30 -35.30
N VAL A 342 -0.15 18.99 -34.80
CA VAL A 342 0.10 18.73 -33.37
C VAL A 342 1.12 19.69 -32.83
N LEU A 343 0.82 20.30 -31.67
CA LEU A 343 1.81 20.94 -30.84
C LEU A 343 2.25 19.92 -29.75
N VAL A 344 3.52 19.58 -29.75
CA VAL A 344 4.15 18.72 -28.74
C VAL A 344 4.66 19.59 -27.61
N GLU A 345 4.35 19.22 -26.35
CA GLU A 345 4.86 19.84 -25.13
C GLU A 345 5.78 18.87 -24.39
N ALA A 346 6.99 19.30 -24.04
CA ALA A 346 7.89 18.66 -23.07
C ALA A 346 8.30 19.71 -22.03
N ALA A 347 7.91 19.51 -20.77
CA ALA A 347 8.11 20.52 -19.73
C ALA A 347 8.68 19.93 -18.45
N ASN A 348 9.23 20.79 -17.57
CA ASN A 348 9.61 20.43 -16.21
C ASN A 348 8.80 21.26 -15.22
N PHE A 349 8.07 20.56 -14.34
CA PHE A 349 7.20 21.17 -13.35
C PHE A 349 7.66 20.91 -11.93
N ASP A 350 7.34 21.85 -11.02
CA ASP A 350 7.68 21.73 -9.60
C ASP A 350 7.02 20.50 -8.94
N PRO A 351 7.78 19.56 -8.38
CA PRO A 351 7.26 18.33 -7.79
C PRO A 351 6.20 18.54 -6.71
N VAL A 352 6.35 19.58 -5.88
CA VAL A 352 5.42 19.90 -4.79
C VAL A 352 4.08 20.39 -5.35
N SER A 353 4.11 21.23 -6.37
CA SER A 353 2.91 21.73 -7.06
C SER A 353 2.13 20.58 -7.67
N ILE A 354 2.81 19.69 -8.41
CA ILE A 354 2.16 18.55 -9.07
C ILE A 354 1.58 17.57 -8.04
N ALA A 355 2.35 17.21 -7.01
CA ALA A 355 1.87 16.31 -5.96
C ALA A 355 0.61 16.84 -5.24
N ARG A 356 0.53 18.15 -4.99
CA ARG A 356 -0.65 18.79 -4.37
C ARG A 356 -1.85 18.75 -5.28
N THR A 357 -1.68 19.11 -6.54
CA THR A 357 -2.74 19.10 -7.56
C THR A 357 -3.28 17.69 -7.78
N ALA A 358 -2.40 16.69 -7.98
CA ALA A 358 -2.78 15.30 -8.19
C ALA A 358 -3.59 14.74 -7.00
N ARG A 359 -3.18 15.01 -5.75
CA ARG A 359 -3.93 14.58 -4.56
C ARG A 359 -5.26 15.30 -4.40
N ARG A 360 -5.32 16.63 -4.64
CA ARG A 360 -6.54 17.42 -4.52
C ARG A 360 -7.62 16.94 -5.47
N HIS A 361 -7.25 16.70 -6.71
CA HIS A 361 -8.17 16.26 -7.75
C HIS A 361 -8.32 14.73 -7.83
N LYS A 362 -7.59 13.96 -6.98
CA LYS A 362 -7.56 12.49 -6.99
C LYS A 362 -7.17 11.90 -8.34
N LEU A 363 -6.14 12.47 -8.97
CA LEU A 363 -5.63 12.13 -10.30
C LEU A 363 -4.19 11.58 -10.23
N PRO A 364 -3.97 10.34 -9.77
CA PRO A 364 -2.65 9.70 -9.81
C PRO A 364 -2.36 9.24 -11.25
N SER A 365 -1.89 10.15 -12.12
CA SER A 365 -1.50 9.81 -13.48
C SER A 365 -0.04 9.35 -13.56
N GLU A 366 0.34 8.65 -14.64
CA GLU A 366 1.74 8.30 -14.92
C GLU A 366 2.63 9.55 -15.09
N ALA A 367 2.06 10.65 -15.58
CA ALA A 367 2.75 11.92 -15.66
C ALA A 367 2.99 12.53 -14.27
N SER A 368 1.93 12.64 -13.43
CA SER A 368 2.07 13.20 -12.08
C SER A 368 3.04 12.40 -11.20
N ARG A 369 3.04 11.06 -11.33
CA ARG A 369 3.97 10.18 -10.62
C ARG A 369 5.43 10.48 -10.96
N ARG A 370 5.74 10.80 -12.23
CA ARG A 370 7.10 11.17 -12.65
C ARG A 370 7.47 12.57 -12.18
N PHE A 371 6.63 13.55 -12.39
CA PHE A 371 6.91 14.93 -11.98
C PHE A 371 7.04 15.08 -10.47
N GLU A 372 6.20 14.41 -9.65
CA GLU A 372 6.31 14.52 -8.19
C GLU A 372 7.60 13.92 -7.62
N ARG A 373 8.27 13.04 -8.38
CA ARG A 373 9.57 12.45 -8.02
C ARG A 373 10.76 13.14 -8.67
N GLY A 374 10.52 14.08 -9.57
CA GLY A 374 11.51 14.85 -10.30
C GLY A 374 11.85 14.27 -11.66
N VAL A 375 11.49 14.99 -12.69
CA VAL A 375 11.89 14.71 -14.08
C VAL A 375 13.21 15.46 -14.36
N ASP A 376 14.08 14.85 -15.14
CA ASP A 376 15.33 15.46 -15.61
C ASP A 376 15.01 16.70 -16.47
N PRO A 377 15.36 17.92 -16.06
CA PRO A 377 15.04 19.11 -16.83
C PRO A 377 15.78 19.19 -18.17
N GLU A 378 16.90 18.48 -18.32
CA GLU A 378 17.72 18.50 -19.53
C GLU A 378 17.23 17.54 -20.61
N ILE A 379 16.27 16.62 -20.29
CA ILE A 379 15.78 15.64 -21.26
C ILE A 379 14.64 16.17 -22.14
N ALA A 380 14.09 17.35 -21.86
CA ALA A 380 12.92 17.89 -22.56
C ALA A 380 13.13 18.05 -24.07
N ASP A 381 14.26 18.63 -24.49
CA ASP A 381 14.59 18.80 -25.90
C ASP A 381 14.72 17.45 -26.64
N THR A 382 15.43 16.49 -26.03
CA THR A 382 15.58 15.13 -26.58
C THR A 382 14.24 14.43 -26.71
N SER A 383 13.38 14.57 -25.72
CA SER A 383 12.06 13.93 -25.70
C SER A 383 11.13 14.56 -26.75
N ALA A 384 11.13 15.87 -26.87
CA ALA A 384 10.36 16.57 -27.91
C ALA A 384 10.84 16.17 -29.32
N ALA A 385 12.15 16.12 -29.54
CA ALA A 385 12.73 15.68 -30.81
C ALA A 385 12.35 14.24 -31.14
N ARG A 386 12.35 13.34 -30.15
CA ARG A 386 11.96 11.92 -30.31
C ARG A 386 10.49 11.78 -30.71
N VAL A 387 9.58 12.56 -30.10
CA VAL A 387 8.16 12.57 -30.47
C VAL A 387 7.99 13.08 -31.90
N VAL A 388 8.68 14.17 -32.28
CA VAL A 388 8.65 14.70 -33.65
C VAL A 388 9.11 13.63 -34.65
N GLU A 389 10.23 12.96 -34.38
CA GLU A 389 10.76 11.86 -35.21
C GLU A 389 9.70 10.78 -35.43
N LEU A 390 9.09 10.29 -34.35
CA LEU A 390 8.09 9.22 -34.42
C LEU A 390 6.80 9.68 -35.14
N LEU A 391 6.34 10.90 -34.94
CA LEU A 391 5.20 11.44 -35.67
C LEU A 391 5.49 11.58 -37.19
N VAL A 392 6.70 11.99 -37.53
CA VAL A 392 7.10 12.06 -38.97
C VAL A 392 7.18 10.67 -39.57
N GLN A 393 7.79 9.71 -38.89
CA GLN A 393 8.00 8.35 -39.41
C GLN A 393 6.67 7.57 -39.47
N LEU A 394 5.87 7.61 -38.41
CA LEU A 394 4.72 6.73 -38.25
C LEU A 394 3.40 7.38 -38.69
N ALA A 395 3.19 8.65 -38.37
CA ALA A 395 1.98 9.37 -38.74
C ALA A 395 2.08 10.13 -40.07
N GLY A 396 3.27 10.12 -40.73
CA GLY A 396 3.49 10.78 -42.04
C GLY A 396 3.55 12.27 -41.93
N GLY A 397 3.70 12.87 -40.80
CA GLY A 397 3.80 14.31 -40.59
C GLY A 397 5.12 14.90 -41.06
N ARG A 398 5.20 16.22 -41.01
CA ARG A 398 6.37 17.02 -41.30
C ARG A 398 6.69 17.92 -40.14
N ALA A 399 7.93 17.91 -39.64
CA ALA A 399 8.42 18.86 -38.65
C ALA A 399 8.29 20.30 -39.18
N ASP A 400 7.76 21.19 -38.37
CA ASP A 400 7.66 22.63 -38.65
C ASP A 400 8.69 23.37 -37.80
N PRO A 401 9.35 24.43 -38.31
CA PRO A 401 10.29 25.20 -37.50
C PRO A 401 9.60 25.98 -36.37
N GLN A 402 8.28 26.04 -36.35
CA GLN A 402 7.52 26.68 -35.30
C GLN A 402 7.61 25.91 -33.97
N GLY A 403 7.86 26.66 -32.91
CA GLY A 403 8.00 26.11 -31.55
C GLY A 403 8.58 27.16 -30.62
N SER A 404 8.85 26.73 -29.39
CA SER A 404 9.53 27.56 -28.38
C SER A 404 10.41 26.72 -27.48
N ARG A 405 11.35 27.36 -26.82
CA ARG A 405 12.21 26.78 -25.80
C ARG A 405 12.41 27.79 -24.68
N LEU A 406 11.83 27.49 -23.53
CA LEU A 406 12.11 28.17 -22.28
C LEU A 406 12.93 27.23 -21.40
N PHE A 407 14.07 27.71 -20.91
CA PHE A 407 14.97 26.95 -20.07
C PHE A 407 15.58 27.86 -19.01
N ASP A 408 15.02 27.85 -17.81
CA ASP A 408 15.42 28.64 -16.65
C ASP A 408 15.70 27.72 -15.45
N VAL A 409 16.67 26.84 -15.60
CA VAL A 409 17.10 25.91 -14.56
C VAL A 409 18.31 26.49 -13.85
N ALA A 410 18.17 26.68 -12.53
CA ALA A 410 19.28 27.13 -11.70
C ALA A 410 20.40 26.08 -11.69
N PRO A 411 21.67 26.48 -11.74
CA PRO A 411 22.80 25.57 -11.59
C PRO A 411 22.68 24.76 -10.29
N ARG A 412 23.08 23.50 -10.34
CA ARG A 412 23.15 22.64 -9.18
C ARG A 412 24.24 23.10 -8.21
N GLU A 413 23.86 23.24 -6.94
CA GLU A 413 24.84 23.52 -5.87
C GLU A 413 25.73 22.30 -5.61
N PRO A 414 27.05 22.47 -5.61
CA PRO A 414 27.96 21.37 -5.29
C PRO A 414 27.81 20.91 -3.83
N ILE A 415 27.89 19.62 -3.61
CA ILE A 415 27.90 19.00 -2.29
C ILE A 415 29.33 18.81 -1.82
N VAL A 416 29.69 19.39 -0.67
CA VAL A 416 31.01 19.19 -0.06
C VAL A 416 31.02 17.86 0.68
N LEU A 417 31.84 16.92 0.20
CA LEU A 417 32.08 15.60 0.76
C LEU A 417 33.43 15.57 1.48
N PRO A 418 33.49 15.64 2.82
CA PRO A 418 34.76 15.60 3.56
C PRO A 418 35.45 14.24 3.45
N ASP A 419 36.79 14.26 3.50
CA ASP A 419 37.62 13.05 3.54
C ASP A 419 37.15 12.12 4.68
N GLY A 420 37.06 10.83 4.39
CA GLY A 420 36.69 9.80 5.35
C GLY A 420 35.22 9.80 5.78
N TYR A 421 34.38 10.74 5.29
CA TYR A 421 32.99 10.84 5.71
C TYR A 421 32.18 9.58 5.40
N ILE A 422 32.34 9.03 4.19
CA ILE A 422 31.60 7.84 3.74
C ILE A 422 31.95 6.63 4.61
N VAL A 423 33.25 6.36 4.79
CA VAL A 423 33.75 5.26 5.64
C VAL A 423 33.24 5.41 7.08
N GLY A 424 33.27 6.63 7.63
CA GLY A 424 32.80 6.91 8.99
C GLY A 424 31.30 6.77 9.17
N LEU A 425 30.50 7.11 8.14
CA LEU A 425 29.04 7.01 8.20
C LEU A 425 28.55 5.57 7.98
N VAL A 426 29.07 4.90 6.95
CA VAL A 426 28.61 3.57 6.55
C VAL A 426 29.22 2.47 7.42
N GLY A 427 30.43 2.67 7.96
CA GLY A 427 31.14 1.70 8.77
C GLY A 427 31.75 0.55 7.97
N ALA A 428 31.93 0.73 6.67
CA ALA A 428 32.63 -0.17 5.76
C ALA A 428 33.82 0.55 5.14
N ASP A 429 34.88 -0.20 4.82
CA ASP A 429 36.07 0.35 4.16
C ASP A 429 35.80 0.51 2.66
N TYR A 430 35.87 1.74 2.19
CA TYR A 430 35.82 2.12 0.76
C TYR A 430 37.11 2.85 0.41
N SER A 431 37.80 2.41 -0.64
CA SER A 431 38.95 3.12 -1.18
C SER A 431 38.53 4.40 -1.91
N ASP A 432 39.45 5.39 -1.98
CA ASP A 432 39.20 6.62 -2.74
C ASP A 432 38.86 6.33 -4.21
N VAL A 433 39.43 5.28 -4.77
CA VAL A 433 39.18 4.84 -6.16
C VAL A 433 37.73 4.37 -6.31
N GLU A 434 37.23 3.57 -5.37
CA GLU A 434 35.83 3.10 -5.37
C GLU A 434 34.87 4.29 -5.21
N ILE A 435 35.16 5.20 -4.29
CA ILE A 435 34.35 6.41 -4.07
C ILE A 435 34.28 7.26 -5.34
N LEU A 436 35.45 7.62 -5.91
CA LEU A 436 35.52 8.45 -7.12
C LEU A 436 34.82 7.77 -8.30
N ARG A 437 35.04 6.46 -8.48
CA ARG A 437 34.40 5.67 -9.54
C ARG A 437 32.89 5.68 -9.39
N SER A 438 32.38 5.33 -8.21
CA SER A 438 30.94 5.26 -7.98
C SER A 438 30.24 6.59 -8.24
N LEU A 439 30.82 7.70 -7.75
CA LEU A 439 30.29 9.05 -7.97
C LEU A 439 30.37 9.49 -9.43
N THR A 440 31.43 9.09 -10.14
CA THR A 440 31.55 9.36 -11.58
C THR A 440 30.58 8.54 -12.41
N ASP A 441 30.42 7.27 -12.08
CA ASP A 441 29.52 6.33 -12.78
C ASP A 441 28.04 6.80 -12.70
N ILE A 442 27.61 7.39 -11.58
CA ILE A 442 26.27 7.99 -11.46
C ILE A 442 26.12 9.32 -12.20
N GLY A 443 27.18 9.83 -12.82
CA GLY A 443 27.21 11.05 -13.64
C GLY A 443 27.54 12.33 -12.89
N ALA A 444 28.05 12.27 -11.66
CA ALA A 444 28.44 13.46 -10.92
C ALA A 444 29.77 14.03 -11.44
N SER A 445 29.89 15.37 -11.44
CA SER A 445 31.14 16.07 -11.65
C SER A 445 31.87 16.25 -10.33
N ILE A 446 33.18 15.94 -10.29
CA ILE A 446 33.95 15.90 -9.05
C ILE A 446 35.16 16.81 -9.19
N GLU A 447 35.30 17.73 -8.25
CA GLU A 447 36.47 18.60 -8.15
C GLU A 447 37.15 18.42 -6.77
N PRO A 448 38.47 18.12 -6.70
CA PRO A 448 39.18 18.09 -5.43
C PRO A 448 39.27 19.50 -4.81
N ILE A 449 38.98 19.60 -3.51
CA ILE A 449 39.16 20.79 -2.69
C ILE A 449 39.95 20.41 -1.41
N ASP A 450 40.32 21.38 -0.59
CA ASP A 450 41.10 21.11 0.62
C ASP A 450 40.34 20.18 1.58
N HIS A 451 40.91 19.00 1.86
CA HIS A 451 40.36 17.95 2.72
C HIS A 451 38.91 17.50 2.39
N ALA A 452 38.47 17.63 1.12
CA ALA A 452 37.17 17.24 0.66
C ALA A 452 37.07 17.09 -0.85
N LEU A 453 35.97 16.58 -1.34
CA LEU A 453 35.52 16.62 -2.73
C LEU A 453 34.32 17.57 -2.86
N SER A 454 34.35 18.41 -3.89
CA SER A 454 33.20 19.17 -4.36
C SER A 454 32.47 18.33 -5.41
N VAL A 455 31.28 17.84 -5.11
CA VAL A 455 30.54 16.89 -5.94
C VAL A 455 29.27 17.55 -6.45
N THR A 456 29.18 17.75 -7.78
CA THR A 456 27.98 18.29 -8.42
C THR A 456 27.16 17.15 -9.00
N PRO A 457 25.93 16.88 -8.46
CA PRO A 457 25.05 15.84 -8.96
C PRO A 457 24.56 16.11 -10.38
N PRO A 458 24.29 15.08 -11.20
CA PRO A 458 23.73 15.25 -12.54
C PRO A 458 22.26 15.73 -12.49
N SER A 459 21.77 16.26 -13.59
CA SER A 459 20.41 16.87 -13.71
C SER A 459 19.27 15.89 -13.37
N TRP A 460 19.43 14.60 -13.70
CA TRP A 460 18.42 13.55 -13.44
C TRP A 460 18.38 13.01 -11.99
N ARG A 461 19.28 13.50 -11.09
CA ARG A 461 19.35 13.07 -9.69
C ARG A 461 18.96 14.20 -8.73
N PRO A 462 17.67 14.61 -8.70
CA PRO A 462 17.20 15.65 -7.78
C PRO A 462 17.24 15.23 -6.30
N ASP A 463 17.35 13.96 -6.01
CA ASP A 463 17.45 13.33 -4.70
C ASP A 463 18.80 13.56 -4.02
N LEU A 464 19.90 13.74 -4.81
CA LEU A 464 21.22 13.98 -4.27
C LEU A 464 21.33 15.43 -3.78
N THR A 465 21.13 15.63 -2.48
CA THR A 465 21.03 16.96 -1.87
C THR A 465 22.08 17.23 -0.79
N ASP A 466 22.71 16.18 -0.28
CA ASP A 466 23.71 16.28 0.79
C ASP A 466 24.72 15.13 0.74
N LYS A 467 25.72 15.21 1.60
CA LYS A 467 26.81 14.22 1.66
C LYS A 467 26.36 12.83 2.11
N ALA A 468 25.22 12.70 2.81
CA ALA A 468 24.71 11.40 3.24
C ALA A 468 24.08 10.65 2.05
N THR A 469 23.41 11.38 1.15
CA THR A 469 22.89 10.80 -0.10
C THR A 469 24.01 10.35 -1.03
N LEU A 470 25.16 11.05 -1.06
CA LEU A 470 26.35 10.58 -1.79
C LEU A 470 26.98 9.33 -1.15
N ALA A 471 26.99 9.24 0.19
CA ALA A 471 27.47 8.05 0.87
C ALA A 471 26.60 6.81 0.58
N GLU A 472 25.29 6.99 0.48
CA GLU A 472 24.36 5.93 0.10
C GLU A 472 24.62 5.44 -1.32
N GLU A 473 24.87 6.34 -2.28
CA GLU A 473 25.20 5.95 -3.65
C GLU A 473 26.47 5.10 -3.74
N VAL A 474 27.53 5.48 -3.00
CA VAL A 474 28.75 4.67 -2.96
C VAL A 474 28.49 3.30 -2.36
N ALA A 475 27.75 3.23 -1.24
CA ALA A 475 27.41 1.96 -0.60
C ALA A 475 26.56 1.06 -1.51
N ARG A 476 25.63 1.65 -2.26
CA ARG A 476 24.77 0.95 -3.22
C ARG A 476 25.53 0.38 -4.41
N ILE A 477 26.35 1.21 -5.06
CA ILE A 477 27.09 0.81 -6.27
C ILE A 477 28.20 -0.20 -5.95
N VAL A 478 28.89 -0.03 -4.81
CA VAL A 478 29.93 -0.98 -4.40
C VAL A 478 29.34 -2.28 -3.86
N GLY A 479 28.15 -2.24 -3.30
CA GLY A 479 27.36 -3.37 -2.78
C GLY A 479 27.10 -3.27 -1.28
N TYR A 480 25.83 -3.41 -0.91
CA TYR A 480 25.38 -3.39 0.49
C TYR A 480 25.90 -4.58 1.31
N ASP A 481 26.27 -5.68 0.67
CA ASP A 481 26.85 -6.88 1.29
C ASP A 481 28.21 -6.60 1.96
N ARG A 482 28.90 -5.52 1.57
CA ARG A 482 30.12 -5.07 2.22
C ARG A 482 29.90 -4.39 3.56
N ILE A 483 28.68 -3.97 3.86
CA ILE A 483 28.38 -3.33 5.14
C ILE A 483 28.37 -4.40 6.24
N PRO A 484 29.24 -4.29 7.28
CA PRO A 484 29.34 -5.32 8.30
C PRO A 484 28.07 -5.33 9.17
N ALA A 485 27.52 -6.52 9.38
CA ALA A 485 26.39 -6.72 10.28
C ALA A 485 26.86 -6.69 11.75
N VAL A 486 27.15 -5.49 12.26
CA VAL A 486 27.54 -5.30 13.66
C VAL A 486 26.31 -5.02 14.52
N LEU A 487 26.02 -5.94 15.43
CA LEU A 487 24.95 -5.71 16.40
C LEU A 487 25.35 -4.59 17.36
N PRO A 488 24.53 -3.56 17.56
CA PRO A 488 24.83 -2.52 18.52
C PRO A 488 24.88 -3.11 19.92
N THR A 489 25.93 -2.79 20.66
CA THR A 489 26.02 -3.14 22.08
C THR A 489 25.02 -2.29 22.83
N ALA A 490 24.04 -2.92 23.46
CA ALA A 490 23.09 -2.22 24.30
C ALA A 490 23.84 -1.49 25.42
N PRO A 491 23.65 -0.17 25.61
CA PRO A 491 24.26 0.51 26.74
C PRO A 491 23.80 -0.15 28.06
N PRO A 492 24.68 -0.26 29.06
CA PRO A 492 24.32 -0.82 30.34
C PRO A 492 23.14 -0.04 30.91
N GLY A 493 21.99 -0.66 30.94
CA GLY A 493 20.76 -0.05 31.39
C GLY A 493 20.46 -0.38 32.85
N ARG A 494 19.53 0.36 33.44
CA ARG A 494 19.02 0.08 34.79
C ARG A 494 18.06 -1.11 34.87
N GLY A 495 17.93 -1.86 33.78
CA GLY A 495 16.95 -2.92 33.58
C GLY A 495 15.52 -2.39 33.39
N LEU A 496 14.53 -3.25 33.65
CA LEU A 496 13.13 -2.87 33.55
C LEU A 496 12.72 -1.92 34.68
N THR A 497 11.90 -0.94 34.39
CA THR A 497 11.24 -0.13 35.42
C THR A 497 10.35 -1.02 36.30
N ARG A 498 9.95 -0.53 37.47
CA ARG A 498 9.01 -1.23 38.35
C ARG A 498 7.71 -1.60 37.61
N SER A 499 7.13 -0.65 36.90
CA SER A 499 5.90 -0.87 36.14
C SER A 499 6.07 -1.97 35.07
N GLN A 500 7.19 -1.98 34.34
CA GLN A 500 7.47 -3.01 33.33
C GLN A 500 7.66 -4.39 33.96
N ARG A 501 8.34 -4.48 35.13
CA ARG A 501 8.48 -5.75 35.88
C ARG A 501 7.12 -6.28 36.34
N LEU A 502 6.29 -5.43 36.95
CA LEU A 502 4.98 -5.81 37.48
C LEU A 502 4.05 -6.26 36.33
N ARG A 503 4.03 -5.53 35.21
CA ARG A 503 3.28 -5.93 34.01
C ARG A 503 3.72 -7.33 33.52
N ARG A 504 5.04 -7.58 33.48
CA ARG A 504 5.58 -8.89 33.10
C ARG A 504 5.20 -9.99 34.08
N SER A 505 5.22 -9.68 35.41
CA SER A 505 4.79 -10.63 36.44
C SER A 505 3.32 -11.01 36.30
N VAL A 506 2.46 -10.04 35.97
CA VAL A 506 1.03 -10.29 35.72
C VAL A 506 0.83 -11.20 34.49
N ALA A 507 1.48 -10.92 33.37
CA ALA A 507 1.41 -11.78 32.20
C ALA A 507 1.91 -13.21 32.50
N GLN A 508 3.00 -13.32 33.27
CA GLN A 508 3.64 -14.57 33.60
C GLN A 508 2.78 -15.45 34.54
N ILE A 509 2.12 -14.84 35.56
CA ILE A 509 1.25 -15.61 36.45
C ILE A 509 0.02 -16.13 35.67
N LEU A 510 -0.62 -15.34 34.85
CA LEU A 510 -1.75 -15.79 34.06
C LEU A 510 -1.35 -16.92 33.08
N ALA A 511 -0.23 -16.78 32.38
CA ALA A 511 0.26 -17.81 31.50
C ALA A 511 0.57 -19.12 32.27
N SER A 512 1.20 -19.03 33.44
CA SER A 512 1.54 -20.19 34.28
C SER A 512 0.31 -20.90 34.88
N THR A 513 -0.83 -20.22 34.98
CA THR A 513 -2.10 -20.77 35.46
C THR A 513 -3.05 -21.18 34.34
N GLY A 514 -2.54 -21.30 33.09
CA GLY A 514 -3.26 -21.91 31.97
C GLY A 514 -4.01 -20.92 31.07
N HIS A 515 -3.78 -19.63 31.24
CA HIS A 515 -4.41 -18.62 30.37
C HIS A 515 -3.56 -18.35 29.14
N THR A 516 -4.19 -18.11 28.01
CA THR A 516 -3.54 -17.77 26.74
C THR A 516 -3.60 -16.27 26.46
N GLU A 517 -2.44 -15.62 26.30
CA GLU A 517 -2.39 -14.23 25.89
C GLU A 517 -2.79 -14.09 24.43
N VAL A 518 -3.65 -13.12 24.15
CA VAL A 518 -4.11 -12.79 22.81
C VAL A 518 -3.96 -11.29 22.57
N LEU A 519 -3.97 -10.90 21.28
CA LEU A 519 -3.91 -9.51 20.87
C LEU A 519 -5.07 -9.21 19.93
N SER A 520 -5.76 -8.10 20.17
CA SER A 520 -6.84 -7.62 19.32
C SER A 520 -6.54 -6.22 18.76
N TYR A 521 -7.14 -5.90 17.62
CA TYR A 521 -7.07 -4.56 17.06
C TYR A 521 -7.87 -3.57 17.92
N PRO A 522 -7.44 -2.30 18.01
CA PRO A 522 -8.12 -1.30 18.83
C PRO A 522 -9.33 -0.67 18.12
N PHE A 523 -9.76 -1.19 17.00
CA PHE A 523 -10.86 -0.67 16.19
C PHE A 523 -12.12 -1.50 16.43
N VAL A 524 -13.21 -0.84 16.78
CA VAL A 524 -14.46 -1.49 17.16
C VAL A 524 -15.68 -0.73 16.64
N SER A 525 -16.83 -1.39 16.62
CA SER A 525 -18.11 -0.74 16.32
C SER A 525 -18.59 0.10 17.50
N GLU A 526 -19.48 1.07 17.24
CA GLU A 526 -20.14 1.86 18.28
C GLU A 526 -20.88 0.96 19.28
N ARG A 527 -21.64 -0.01 18.75
CA ARG A 527 -22.38 -0.99 19.56
C ARG A 527 -21.49 -1.79 20.52
N ALA A 528 -20.29 -2.15 20.09
CA ALA A 528 -19.33 -2.88 20.92
C ALA A 528 -18.79 -2.00 22.07
N ASN A 529 -18.51 -0.72 21.79
CA ASN A 529 -18.15 0.24 22.84
C ASN A 529 -19.31 0.46 23.84
N ASP A 530 -20.54 0.62 23.35
CA ASP A 530 -21.71 0.78 24.20
C ASP A 530 -21.95 -0.44 25.09
N ALA A 531 -21.70 -1.64 24.58
CA ALA A 531 -21.89 -2.87 25.36
C ALA A 531 -20.87 -3.01 26.50
N PHE A 532 -19.61 -2.60 26.31
CA PHE A 532 -18.55 -2.96 27.26
C PHE A 532 -17.81 -1.77 27.85
N GLY A 533 -17.95 -0.59 27.28
CA GLY A 533 -17.12 0.58 27.63
C GLY A 533 -17.41 1.19 29.01
N ALA A 534 -18.58 0.95 29.61
CA ALA A 534 -18.94 1.44 30.92
C ALA A 534 -19.89 0.46 31.63
N SER A 535 -19.99 0.54 32.95
CA SER A 535 -20.94 -0.28 33.74
C SER A 535 -22.40 0.19 33.59
N VAL A 536 -22.63 1.41 33.12
CA VAL A 536 -23.95 2.01 32.88
C VAL A 536 -24.12 2.22 31.39
N ALA A 537 -25.25 1.80 30.84
CA ALA A 537 -25.57 1.96 29.43
C ALA A 537 -25.60 3.44 29.01
N GLY A 538 -25.05 3.74 27.82
CA GLY A 538 -25.00 5.09 27.26
C GLY A 538 -24.01 6.06 27.94
N ALA A 539 -23.20 5.59 28.88
CA ALA A 539 -22.20 6.41 29.58
C ALA A 539 -20.82 6.41 28.90
N VAL A 540 -20.73 5.90 27.65
CA VAL A 540 -19.47 5.77 26.92
C VAL A 540 -19.20 6.99 26.05
N SER A 541 -18.06 7.60 26.23
CA SER A 541 -17.50 8.56 25.27
C SER A 541 -16.44 7.82 24.44
N ALA A 542 -16.56 7.79 23.11
CA ALA A 542 -15.66 7.09 22.22
C ALA A 542 -15.16 8.00 21.09
N ILE A 543 -13.95 7.74 20.59
CA ILE A 543 -13.36 8.51 19.48
C ILE A 543 -13.63 7.77 18.18
N ARG A 544 -14.25 8.48 17.24
CA ARG A 544 -14.42 8.02 15.87
C ARG A 544 -13.21 8.47 15.02
N LEU A 545 -12.67 7.54 14.23
CA LEU A 545 -11.61 7.84 13.28
C LEU A 545 -12.15 8.60 12.07
N ALA A 546 -11.36 9.56 11.57
CA ALA A 546 -11.70 10.33 10.38
C ALA A 546 -11.59 9.48 9.09
N ASN A 547 -10.68 8.52 9.08
CA ASN A 547 -10.39 7.64 7.93
C ASN A 547 -10.26 6.18 8.39
N PRO A 548 -11.34 5.54 8.87
CA PRO A 548 -11.28 4.16 9.32
C PRO A 548 -10.91 3.22 8.15
N LEU A 549 -10.15 2.17 8.46
CA LEU A 549 -9.86 1.09 7.50
C LEU A 549 -11.10 0.27 7.18
N ASP A 550 -11.96 0.08 8.20
CA ASP A 550 -13.23 -0.63 8.08
C ASP A 550 -14.36 0.29 8.55
N GLY A 551 -15.37 0.50 7.72
CA GLY A 551 -16.54 1.31 8.03
C GLY A 551 -17.41 0.74 9.15
N GLU A 552 -17.36 -0.57 9.39
CA GLU A 552 -18.09 -1.25 10.47
C GLU A 552 -17.40 -1.11 11.84
N ALA A 553 -16.10 -0.82 11.87
CA ALA A 553 -15.29 -0.64 13.07
C ALA A 553 -14.59 0.73 13.14
N PRO A 554 -15.33 1.86 13.05
CA PRO A 554 -14.74 3.19 12.92
C PRO A 554 -14.32 3.84 14.24
N PHE A 555 -14.50 3.18 15.40
CA PHE A 555 -14.21 3.76 16.72
C PHE A 555 -12.99 3.11 17.39
N LEU A 556 -12.29 3.89 18.18
CA LEU A 556 -11.28 3.36 19.09
C LEU A 556 -11.95 2.67 20.29
N ARG A 557 -11.38 1.52 20.69
CA ARG A 557 -11.91 0.72 21.80
C ARG A 557 -11.82 1.42 23.15
N THR A 558 -12.87 1.37 23.93
CA THR A 558 -12.92 1.87 25.31
C THR A 558 -12.80 0.76 26.36
N SER A 559 -12.84 -0.51 25.92
CA SER A 559 -12.69 -1.74 26.70
C SER A 559 -11.91 -2.77 25.87
N LEU A 560 -11.29 -3.75 26.52
CA LEU A 560 -10.65 -4.91 25.85
C LEU A 560 -11.65 -6.03 25.54
N LEU A 561 -12.82 -6.02 26.18
CA LEU A 561 -13.80 -7.09 26.05
C LEU A 561 -14.36 -7.27 24.63
N PRO A 562 -14.59 -6.22 23.81
CA PRO A 562 -14.98 -6.41 22.42
C PRO A 562 -14.02 -7.29 21.62
N GLY A 563 -12.73 -7.01 21.70
CA GLY A 563 -11.71 -7.79 21.01
C GLY A 563 -11.62 -9.24 21.51
N LEU A 564 -11.74 -9.44 22.82
CA LEU A 564 -11.73 -10.77 23.41
C LEU A 564 -12.96 -11.60 23.00
N THR A 565 -14.16 -10.99 22.93
CA THR A 565 -15.37 -11.68 22.47
C THR A 565 -15.29 -12.07 20.99
N GLU A 566 -14.69 -11.22 20.16
CA GLU A 566 -14.45 -11.51 18.75
C GLU A 566 -13.44 -12.66 18.56
N ILE A 567 -12.35 -12.65 19.32
CA ILE A 567 -11.35 -13.72 19.30
C ILE A 567 -11.96 -15.02 19.79
N ALA A 568 -12.76 -14.99 20.86
CA ALA A 568 -13.46 -16.17 21.37
C ALA A 568 -14.41 -16.75 20.31
N HIS A 569 -15.25 -15.92 19.68
CA HIS A 569 -16.15 -16.35 18.59
C HIS A 569 -15.38 -17.01 17.45
N ARG A 570 -14.28 -16.41 17.00
CA ARG A 570 -13.43 -16.95 15.93
C ARG A 570 -12.80 -18.30 16.28
N ASN A 571 -12.37 -18.49 17.52
CA ASN A 571 -11.80 -19.76 17.98
C ASN A 571 -12.88 -20.83 18.15
N LEU A 572 -14.03 -20.50 18.73
CA LEU A 572 -15.18 -21.40 18.85
C LEU A 572 -15.63 -21.91 17.47
N SER A 573 -15.71 -21.02 16.47
CA SER A 573 -16.06 -21.39 15.09
C SER A 573 -15.05 -22.35 14.45
N ARG A 574 -13.82 -22.45 14.98
CA ARG A 574 -12.77 -23.37 14.57
C ARG A 574 -12.69 -24.64 15.43
N GLY A 575 -13.64 -24.82 16.36
CA GLY A 575 -13.74 -26.00 17.22
C GLY A 575 -12.91 -25.95 18.52
N LEU A 576 -12.30 -24.80 18.85
CA LEU A 576 -11.65 -24.59 20.15
C LEU A 576 -12.71 -24.08 21.13
N VAL A 577 -13.30 -25.02 21.90
CA VAL A 577 -14.49 -24.75 22.73
C VAL A 577 -14.18 -24.37 24.18
N ASP A 578 -13.00 -24.75 24.68
CA ASP A 578 -12.57 -24.49 26.06
C ASP A 578 -11.52 -23.36 26.01
N LEU A 579 -11.91 -22.16 26.46
CA LEU A 579 -11.10 -20.97 26.33
C LEU A 579 -10.90 -20.27 27.67
N ALA A 580 -9.64 -19.97 28.00
CA ALA A 580 -9.22 -19.05 29.05
C ALA A 580 -8.18 -18.10 28.40
N ILE A 581 -8.66 -16.98 27.87
CA ILE A 581 -7.84 -16.02 27.13
C ILE A 581 -7.76 -14.68 27.84
N TYR A 582 -6.64 -13.96 27.68
CA TYR A 582 -6.48 -12.60 28.23
C TYR A 582 -5.68 -11.70 27.29
N GLU A 583 -5.87 -10.39 27.47
CA GLU A 583 -5.11 -9.35 26.79
C GLU A 583 -4.66 -8.28 27.80
N ILE A 584 -3.40 -7.82 27.69
CA ILE A 584 -2.91 -6.63 28.39
C ILE A 584 -2.71 -5.56 27.32
N GLY A 585 -3.57 -4.54 27.30
CA GLY A 585 -3.57 -3.52 26.26
C GLY A 585 -4.05 -2.15 26.74
N SER A 586 -3.83 -1.15 25.91
CA SER A 586 -4.40 0.19 26.14
C SER A 586 -5.82 0.28 25.60
N VAL A 587 -6.64 1.03 26.28
CA VAL A 587 -7.96 1.48 25.82
C VAL A 587 -7.94 3.00 25.70
N PHE A 588 -8.92 3.58 25.03
CA PHE A 588 -8.99 5.01 24.76
C PHE A 588 -10.15 5.60 25.58
N ARG A 589 -9.85 6.47 26.52
CA ARG A 589 -10.83 7.04 27.45
C ARG A 589 -10.87 8.57 27.33
N PRO A 590 -11.54 9.09 26.28
CA PRO A 590 -11.68 10.54 26.13
C PRO A 590 -12.44 11.15 27.29
N GLU A 591 -11.96 12.27 27.80
CA GLU A 591 -12.67 13.06 28.78
C GLU A 591 -13.86 13.79 28.13
N PRO A 592 -14.99 13.98 28.84
CA PRO A 592 -16.21 14.58 28.26
C PRO A 592 -16.02 15.96 27.64
N ALA A 593 -15.07 16.77 28.15
CA ALA A 593 -14.73 18.11 27.64
C ALA A 593 -13.48 18.13 26.75
N GLY A 594 -12.84 16.98 26.53
CA GLY A 594 -11.60 16.89 25.78
C GLY A 594 -11.82 17.10 24.27
N ARG A 595 -10.90 17.81 23.62
CA ARG A 595 -10.83 17.93 22.17
C ARG A 595 -9.63 17.13 21.67
N TYR A 596 -9.87 16.10 20.89
CA TYR A 596 -8.83 15.18 20.43
C TYR A 596 -8.72 15.19 18.90
N GLY A 597 -7.49 15.06 18.40
CA GLY A 597 -7.23 14.96 16.95
C GLY A 597 -7.43 16.26 16.15
N SER A 598 -7.61 17.41 16.80
CA SER A 598 -7.91 18.70 16.15
C SER A 598 -6.84 19.77 16.34
N GLY A 599 -5.64 19.40 16.77
CA GLY A 599 -4.54 20.34 16.98
C GLY A 599 -3.91 20.79 15.67
N ASP A 600 -3.52 22.07 15.57
CA ASP A 600 -2.66 22.53 14.48
C ASP A 600 -1.32 21.81 14.57
N LEU A 601 -0.91 21.19 13.47
CA LEU A 601 0.38 20.53 13.40
C LEU A 601 1.51 21.56 13.40
N PRO A 602 2.57 21.36 14.18
CA PRO A 602 3.74 22.24 14.15
C PRO A 602 4.34 22.28 12.75
N SER A 603 4.93 23.41 12.37
CA SER A 603 5.72 23.51 11.14
C SER A 603 6.87 22.48 11.19
N GLY A 604 7.03 21.66 10.15
CA GLY A 604 8.13 20.69 10.05
C GLY A 604 9.53 21.34 9.90
N THR A 605 9.60 22.66 9.77
CA THR A 605 10.85 23.39 9.48
C THR A 605 11.60 23.85 10.73
N ILE A 606 10.93 23.95 11.87
CA ILE A 606 11.53 24.36 13.15
C ILE A 606 11.11 23.42 14.28
N ARG A 607 11.96 23.32 15.31
CA ARG A 607 11.63 22.53 16.51
C ARG A 607 10.44 23.18 17.23
N PRO A 608 9.36 22.44 17.53
CA PRO A 608 8.22 22.96 18.30
C PRO A 608 8.64 23.47 19.68
N THR A 609 7.97 24.52 20.14
CA THR A 609 8.14 25.02 21.51
C THR A 609 7.53 24.07 22.54
N GLY A 610 7.88 24.24 23.82
CA GLY A 610 7.30 23.46 24.91
C GLY A 610 5.76 23.54 24.98
N PRO A 611 5.14 24.73 24.86
CA PRO A 611 3.67 24.88 24.80
C PRO A 611 3.02 24.18 23.60
N GLU A 612 3.62 24.25 22.38
CA GLU A 612 3.11 23.56 21.18
C GLU A 612 3.16 22.04 21.35
N LEU A 613 4.25 21.51 21.92
CA LEU A 613 4.35 20.08 22.25
C LEU A 613 3.32 19.66 23.29
N ALA A 614 3.12 20.46 24.34
CA ALA A 614 2.11 20.18 25.37
C ALA A 614 0.69 20.19 24.77
N HIS A 615 0.39 21.14 23.86
CA HIS A 615 -0.87 21.18 23.14
C HIS A 615 -1.07 19.95 22.24
N LEU A 616 -0.04 19.58 21.49
CA LEU A 616 -0.06 18.40 20.61
C LEU A 616 -0.28 17.12 21.42
N LEU A 617 0.46 16.93 22.52
CA LEU A 617 0.30 15.78 23.40
C LEU A 617 -1.07 15.77 24.11
N GLY A 618 -1.62 16.93 24.49
CA GLY A 618 -2.96 17.07 25.05
C GLY A 618 -4.08 16.76 24.06
N SER A 619 -3.80 16.75 22.75
CA SER A 619 -4.74 16.34 21.72
C SER A 619 -4.84 14.80 21.54
N ILE A 620 -4.05 14.04 22.27
CA ILE A 620 -4.11 12.58 22.31
C ILE A 620 -5.01 12.16 23.48
N PRO A 621 -6.01 11.31 23.27
CA PRO A 621 -6.89 10.85 24.36
C PRO A 621 -6.10 10.04 25.38
N PRO A 622 -6.49 10.07 26.66
CA PRO A 622 -5.93 9.19 27.69
C PRO A 622 -5.99 7.72 27.29
N GLN A 623 -4.90 7.00 27.46
CA GLN A 623 -4.73 5.61 27.08
C GLN A 623 -4.36 4.74 28.28
N PRO A 624 -5.29 4.53 29.25
CA PRO A 624 -5.01 3.71 30.40
C PRO A 624 -4.73 2.25 29.99
N LEU A 625 -3.77 1.65 30.68
CA LEU A 625 -3.43 0.23 30.52
C LEU A 625 -4.45 -0.61 31.27
N ARG A 626 -5.06 -1.58 30.57
CA ARG A 626 -6.01 -2.53 31.13
C ARG A 626 -5.56 -3.97 30.93
N LEU A 627 -6.18 -4.85 31.70
CA LEU A 627 -6.16 -6.29 31.52
C LEU A 627 -7.61 -6.72 31.33
N GLY A 628 -7.88 -7.41 30.23
CA GLY A 628 -9.15 -8.11 29.99
C GLY A 628 -8.91 -9.61 29.95
N ALA A 629 -9.91 -10.40 30.38
CA ALA A 629 -9.90 -11.85 30.22
C ALA A 629 -11.29 -12.38 29.88
N LEU A 630 -11.34 -13.55 29.24
CA LEU A 630 -12.60 -14.23 28.87
C LEU A 630 -12.44 -15.75 29.09
N PHE A 631 -13.46 -16.35 29.63
CA PHE A 631 -13.53 -17.75 30.01
C PHE A 631 -14.82 -18.37 29.47
N THR A 632 -14.71 -19.51 28.80
CA THR A 632 -15.88 -20.28 28.34
C THR A 632 -15.51 -21.74 28.11
N GLY A 633 -16.49 -22.64 28.13
CA GLY A 633 -16.29 -24.08 28.00
C GLY A 633 -15.85 -24.73 29.31
N ALA A 634 -15.07 -25.81 29.27
CA ALA A 634 -14.64 -26.57 30.43
C ALA A 634 -13.32 -26.03 31.02
N ALA A 635 -13.31 -25.63 32.28
CA ALA A 635 -12.13 -25.39 33.09
C ALA A 635 -11.41 -26.71 33.40
N ILE A 636 -12.17 -27.76 33.66
CA ILE A 636 -11.65 -29.13 33.83
C ILE A 636 -12.46 -30.05 32.91
N THR A 637 -11.81 -30.65 31.95
CA THR A 637 -12.44 -31.64 31.06
C THR A 637 -12.82 -32.88 31.85
N LYS A 638 -14.02 -33.43 31.59
CA LYS A 638 -14.47 -34.67 32.23
C LYS A 638 -13.51 -35.83 31.98
N GLN A 639 -13.09 -36.50 33.05
CA GLN A 639 -12.20 -37.65 33.02
C GLN A 639 -12.78 -38.81 33.83
N PRO A 640 -12.30 -40.05 33.66
CA PRO A 640 -12.69 -41.16 34.51
C PRO A 640 -12.41 -40.85 35.99
N GLY A 641 -13.49 -40.90 36.83
CA GLY A 641 -13.39 -40.58 38.24
C GLY A 641 -13.38 -39.10 38.61
N GLN A 642 -13.40 -38.21 37.64
CA GLN A 642 -13.43 -36.77 37.86
C GLN A 642 -14.53 -36.12 36.99
N PRO A 643 -15.51 -35.45 37.57
CA PRO A 643 -16.52 -34.71 36.83
C PRO A 643 -15.87 -33.50 36.13
N GLY A 644 -16.41 -33.12 34.96
CA GLY A 644 -16.02 -31.90 34.31
C GLY A 644 -16.49 -30.65 35.09
N VAL A 645 -15.72 -29.61 35.08
CA VAL A 645 -16.02 -28.31 35.68
C VAL A 645 -16.10 -27.27 34.56
N GLN A 646 -17.18 -26.52 34.49
CA GLN A 646 -17.36 -25.46 33.50
C GLN A 646 -16.78 -24.14 34.03
N HIS A 647 -16.22 -23.34 33.13
CA HIS A 647 -15.85 -21.98 33.44
C HIS A 647 -17.05 -21.12 33.85
N GLY A 648 -16.84 -20.20 34.76
CA GLY A 648 -17.87 -19.27 35.25
C GLY A 648 -17.23 -18.03 35.92
N ILE A 649 -18.06 -17.28 36.64
CA ILE A 649 -17.61 -16.06 37.36
C ILE A 649 -16.48 -16.34 38.35
N ALA A 650 -16.43 -17.54 38.93
CA ALA A 650 -15.38 -17.90 39.88
C ALA A 650 -13.99 -17.83 39.27
N ASP A 651 -13.83 -18.29 38.02
CA ASP A 651 -12.55 -18.23 37.29
C ASP A 651 -12.14 -16.78 37.01
N ALA A 652 -13.09 -15.93 36.62
CA ALA A 652 -12.82 -14.50 36.37
C ALA A 652 -12.38 -13.78 37.65
N VAL A 653 -13.01 -14.09 38.82
CA VAL A 653 -12.62 -13.52 40.13
C VAL A 653 -11.28 -14.10 40.58
N ASP A 654 -11.01 -15.37 40.35
CA ASP A 654 -9.75 -16.01 40.66
C ASP A 654 -8.59 -15.41 39.85
N ALA A 655 -8.78 -15.20 38.52
CA ALA A 655 -7.81 -14.53 37.67
C ALA A 655 -7.49 -13.09 38.21
N ALA A 656 -8.49 -12.34 38.66
CA ALA A 656 -8.28 -11.04 39.28
C ALA A 656 -7.43 -11.15 40.57
N ARG A 657 -7.66 -12.16 41.40
CA ARG A 657 -6.84 -12.42 42.60
C ARG A 657 -5.42 -12.81 42.27
N GLN A 658 -5.22 -13.62 41.25
CA GLN A 658 -3.88 -13.95 40.74
C GLN A 658 -3.11 -12.72 40.26
N VAL A 659 -3.78 -11.81 39.54
CA VAL A 659 -3.21 -10.49 39.18
C VAL A 659 -2.84 -9.72 40.42
N GLY A 660 -3.74 -9.65 41.42
CA GLY A 660 -3.47 -9.02 42.71
C GLY A 660 -2.26 -9.65 43.42
N HIS A 661 -2.17 -10.97 43.42
CA HIS A 661 -1.03 -11.68 44.02
C HIS A 661 0.30 -11.31 43.31
N ALA A 662 0.31 -11.28 41.99
CA ALA A 662 1.51 -10.88 41.21
C ALA A 662 1.96 -9.43 41.48
N LEU A 663 1.04 -8.58 41.90
CA LEU A 663 1.29 -7.17 42.22
C LEU A 663 1.56 -6.91 43.72
N GLY A 664 1.38 -7.92 44.59
CA GLY A 664 1.36 -7.73 46.04
C GLY A 664 0.17 -6.90 46.53
N ALA A 665 -0.96 -6.96 45.81
CA ALA A 665 -2.18 -6.17 46.04
C ALA A 665 -3.37 -7.08 46.36
N ALA A 666 -4.03 -6.91 47.50
CA ALA A 666 -5.19 -7.71 47.89
C ALA A 666 -6.45 -7.21 47.18
N ILE A 667 -6.84 -7.82 46.06
CA ILE A 667 -8.08 -7.53 45.35
C ILE A 667 -9.25 -8.22 46.04
N THR A 668 -10.26 -7.45 46.42
CA THR A 668 -11.50 -7.91 47.02
C THR A 668 -12.66 -7.79 46.02
N ALA A 669 -13.63 -8.70 46.10
CA ALA A 669 -14.82 -8.70 45.25
C ALA A 669 -16.05 -8.37 46.09
N ARG A 670 -16.90 -7.46 45.61
CA ARG A 670 -18.20 -7.12 46.20
C ARG A 670 -19.29 -7.32 45.13
N GLN A 671 -20.54 -7.55 45.54
CA GLN A 671 -21.65 -7.58 44.59
C GLN A 671 -21.65 -6.27 43.78
N GLY A 672 -21.55 -6.37 42.47
CA GLY A 672 -21.52 -5.22 41.55
C GLY A 672 -22.74 -5.26 40.59
N ALA A 673 -22.84 -4.19 39.83
CA ALA A 673 -23.78 -4.07 38.71
C ALA A 673 -23.10 -3.61 37.44
N HIS A 674 -23.33 -4.29 36.34
CA HIS A 674 -22.86 -3.90 35.02
C HIS A 674 -23.96 -4.25 34.02
N HIS A 675 -24.35 -3.29 33.16
CA HIS A 675 -25.51 -3.46 32.28
C HIS A 675 -25.38 -4.63 31.27
N SER A 676 -24.16 -5.05 30.96
CA SER A 676 -23.88 -6.17 30.05
C SER A 676 -23.65 -7.51 30.75
N PHE A 677 -23.65 -7.52 32.12
CA PHE A 677 -23.39 -8.75 32.88
C PHE A 677 -24.63 -9.22 33.60
N HIS A 678 -24.65 -10.49 33.94
CA HIS A 678 -25.73 -11.12 34.65
C HIS A 678 -25.92 -10.51 36.07
N PRO A 679 -27.13 -10.00 36.46
CA PRO A 679 -27.29 -9.26 37.70
C PRO A 679 -26.88 -10.01 38.97
N GLY A 680 -27.09 -11.34 39.01
CA GLY A 680 -26.70 -12.18 40.12
C GLY A 680 -25.28 -12.77 40.03
N ARG A 681 -24.54 -12.45 38.96
CA ARG A 681 -23.22 -13.00 38.72
C ARG A 681 -22.28 -11.88 38.19
N THR A 682 -22.27 -10.81 38.94
CA THR A 682 -21.40 -9.64 38.68
C THR A 682 -20.69 -9.24 39.95
N ALA A 683 -19.40 -9.13 39.91
CA ALA A 683 -18.56 -8.63 40.98
C ALA A 683 -17.88 -7.33 40.54
N GLU A 684 -17.95 -6.31 41.37
CA GLU A 684 -17.07 -5.15 41.30
C GLU A 684 -15.83 -5.44 42.14
N LEU A 685 -14.66 -5.12 41.62
CA LEU A 685 -13.37 -5.47 42.17
C LEU A 685 -12.70 -4.24 42.78
N PHE A 686 -12.16 -4.38 43.98
CA PHE A 686 -11.61 -3.28 44.76
C PHE A 686 -10.18 -3.56 45.21
N LEU A 687 -9.39 -2.51 45.24
CA LEU A 687 -8.16 -2.45 46.04
C LEU A 687 -8.36 -1.45 47.15
N GLY A 688 -8.51 -1.94 48.39
CA GLY A 688 -9.05 -1.12 49.48
C GLY A 688 -10.50 -0.67 49.17
N ASP A 689 -10.72 0.64 49.15
CA ASP A 689 -12.03 1.22 48.79
C ASP A 689 -12.11 1.72 47.34
N ARG A 690 -11.06 1.51 46.57
CA ARG A 690 -11.01 1.97 45.19
C ARG A 690 -11.44 0.86 44.22
N SER A 691 -12.46 1.14 43.42
CA SER A 691 -12.88 0.24 42.33
C SER A 691 -11.79 0.19 41.27
N VAL A 692 -11.40 -1.04 40.88
CA VAL A 692 -10.30 -1.31 39.93
C VAL A 692 -10.77 -2.16 38.75
N GLY A 693 -12.05 -2.52 38.68
CA GLY A 693 -12.59 -3.25 37.57
C GLY A 693 -13.83 -4.08 37.90
N PHE A 694 -14.22 -4.94 36.96
CA PHE A 694 -15.39 -5.80 37.05
C PHE A 694 -15.07 -7.21 36.55
N ALA A 695 -15.70 -8.21 37.19
CA ALA A 695 -15.77 -9.59 36.75
C ALA A 695 -17.23 -10.05 36.71
N GLY A 696 -17.60 -10.84 35.72
CA GLY A 696 -18.98 -11.35 35.66
C GLY A 696 -19.24 -12.29 34.51
N GLU A 697 -20.40 -12.91 34.48
CA GLU A 697 -20.90 -13.62 33.32
C GLU A 697 -21.68 -12.67 32.43
N LEU A 698 -21.52 -12.76 31.11
CA LEU A 698 -22.29 -11.96 30.17
C LEU A 698 -23.80 -12.24 30.32
N LEU A 699 -24.62 -11.22 30.06
CA LEU A 699 -26.09 -11.46 29.91
C LEU A 699 -26.31 -12.53 28.81
N PRO A 700 -27.15 -13.54 29.03
CA PRO A 700 -27.41 -14.60 28.04
C PRO A 700 -27.86 -14.07 26.68
N ALA A 701 -28.61 -12.97 26.64
CA ALA A 701 -29.03 -12.33 25.40
C ALA A 701 -27.86 -11.68 24.65
N LEU A 702 -26.91 -11.08 25.39
CA LEU A 702 -25.70 -10.49 24.79
C LEU A 702 -24.75 -11.59 24.28
N ALA A 703 -24.53 -12.65 25.09
CA ALA A 703 -23.71 -13.79 24.68
C ALA A 703 -24.28 -14.46 23.42
N GLY A 704 -25.60 -14.68 23.35
CA GLY A 704 -26.25 -15.20 22.16
C GLY A 704 -26.15 -14.27 20.93
N GLY A 705 -26.23 -12.95 21.13
CA GLY A 705 -26.10 -11.98 20.06
C GLY A 705 -24.63 -11.82 19.53
N LEU A 706 -23.66 -12.38 20.26
CA LEU A 706 -22.24 -12.45 19.89
C LEU A 706 -21.83 -13.87 19.46
N ASP A 707 -22.78 -14.79 19.30
CA ASP A 707 -22.54 -16.21 18.99
C ASP A 707 -21.57 -16.89 19.98
N LEU A 708 -21.67 -16.52 21.27
CA LEU A 708 -20.89 -17.09 22.36
C LEU A 708 -21.73 -18.06 23.17
N PRO A 709 -21.11 -19.04 23.87
CA PRO A 709 -21.81 -19.90 24.79
C PRO A 709 -22.55 -19.12 25.87
N ARG A 710 -23.69 -19.66 26.32
CA ARG A 710 -24.56 -19.02 27.31
C ARG A 710 -23.83 -18.62 28.59
N VAL A 711 -22.86 -19.43 29.00
CA VAL A 711 -21.96 -19.15 30.12
C VAL A 711 -20.64 -18.72 29.54
N THR A 712 -20.43 -17.43 29.52
CA THR A 712 -19.15 -16.79 29.15
C THR A 712 -18.85 -15.79 30.24
N ALA A 713 -17.78 -16.03 31.01
CA ALA A 713 -17.32 -15.15 32.05
C ALA A 713 -16.24 -14.21 31.52
N VAL A 714 -16.22 -12.97 32.00
CA VAL A 714 -15.27 -11.94 31.60
C VAL A 714 -14.72 -11.20 32.81
N LEU A 715 -13.55 -10.64 32.64
CA LEU A 715 -12.85 -9.80 33.58
C LEU A 715 -12.29 -8.59 32.85
N GLU A 716 -12.40 -7.40 33.43
CA GLU A 716 -11.59 -6.23 33.02
C GLU A 716 -11.09 -5.47 34.22
N LEU A 717 -9.76 -5.21 34.26
CA LEU A 717 -9.06 -4.53 35.34
C LEU A 717 -8.33 -3.27 34.83
N GLU A 718 -8.32 -2.22 35.63
CA GLU A 718 -7.46 -1.07 35.42
C GLU A 718 -6.03 -1.36 35.88
N LEU A 719 -5.28 -2.09 35.05
CA LEU A 719 -3.96 -2.59 35.38
C LEU A 719 -2.97 -1.46 35.68
N GLY A 720 -3.03 -0.35 34.92
CA GLY A 720 -2.18 0.83 35.20
C GLY A 720 -2.38 1.36 36.60
N LEU A 721 -3.63 1.52 37.02
CA LEU A 721 -4.00 1.96 38.39
C LEU A 721 -3.58 0.96 39.45
N LEU A 722 -3.78 -0.35 39.20
CA LEU A 722 -3.31 -1.40 40.12
C LEU A 722 -1.80 -1.36 40.35
N ILE A 723 -1.02 -1.17 39.28
CA ILE A 723 0.45 -1.06 39.33
C ILE A 723 0.87 0.20 40.12
N GLU A 724 0.15 1.30 39.95
CA GLU A 724 0.40 2.56 40.67
C GLU A 724 0.15 2.40 42.18
N LEU A 725 -0.99 1.80 42.54
CA LEU A 725 -1.43 1.64 43.94
C LEU A 725 -0.77 0.43 44.63
N ALA A 726 -0.16 -0.48 43.91
CA ALA A 726 0.51 -1.66 44.46
C ALA A 726 1.63 -1.28 45.45
N ALA A 727 1.73 -2.01 46.55
CA ALA A 727 2.75 -1.79 47.58
C ALA A 727 4.17 -1.82 46.98
N THR A 728 5.03 -0.89 47.42
CA THR A 728 6.44 -0.86 46.99
C THR A 728 7.27 -1.96 47.63
N GLU A 729 6.86 -2.43 48.79
CA GLU A 729 7.50 -3.47 49.57
C GLU A 729 6.45 -4.52 49.99
N VAL A 730 6.80 -5.77 49.87
CA VAL A 730 6.01 -6.90 50.41
C VAL A 730 6.57 -7.25 51.80
N LEU A 731 5.81 -6.94 52.79
CA LEU A 731 6.17 -7.29 54.15
C LEU A 731 5.65 -8.70 54.49
N PRO A 732 6.48 -9.63 54.98
CA PRO A 732 6.01 -10.93 55.40
C PRO A 732 5.08 -10.80 56.61
N SER A 733 4.02 -11.62 56.65
CA SER A 733 3.18 -11.73 57.86
C SER A 733 3.97 -12.36 59.00
N ALA A 734 3.66 -11.93 60.21
CA ALA A 734 4.24 -12.54 61.39
C ALA A 734 3.84 -14.03 61.46
N ILE A 735 4.80 -14.90 61.65
CA ILE A 735 4.56 -16.32 61.87
C ILE A 735 4.07 -16.55 63.29
N ALA A 736 2.92 -17.19 63.44
CA ALA A 736 2.42 -17.53 64.75
C ALA A 736 3.39 -18.53 65.46
N ALA A 737 3.71 -18.26 66.70
CA ALA A 737 4.61 -19.10 67.48
C ALA A 737 3.88 -20.24 68.21
N TYR A 738 2.54 -20.24 68.18
CA TYR A 738 1.70 -21.23 68.86
C TYR A 738 0.97 -22.13 67.86
N PRO A 739 0.62 -23.39 68.23
CA PRO A 739 -0.25 -24.22 67.40
C PRO A 739 -1.60 -23.55 67.20
N ALA A 740 -2.12 -23.68 65.96
CA ALA A 740 -3.45 -23.17 65.63
C ALA A 740 -4.55 -23.95 66.41
N ALA A 741 -5.52 -23.21 66.94
CA ALA A 741 -6.78 -23.77 67.46
C ALA A 741 -7.88 -23.52 66.44
N THR A 742 -8.61 -24.57 66.06
CA THR A 742 -9.75 -24.50 65.14
C THR A 742 -11.03 -24.30 65.88
N GLN A 743 -11.94 -23.46 65.40
CA GLN A 743 -13.29 -23.25 65.90
C GLN A 743 -14.28 -23.21 64.74
N ASP A 744 -15.38 -23.92 64.88
CA ASP A 744 -16.49 -23.86 63.92
C ASP A 744 -17.56 -22.88 64.43
N LEU A 745 -17.99 -22.00 63.53
CA LEU A 745 -19.08 -21.08 63.84
C LEU A 745 -20.29 -21.45 62.94
N SER A 746 -21.45 -21.68 63.57
CA SER A 746 -22.73 -21.86 62.86
C SER A 746 -23.56 -20.59 63.07
N LEU A 747 -23.84 -19.86 61.98
CA LEU A 747 -24.53 -18.58 62.01
C LEU A 747 -25.83 -18.71 61.21
N VAL A 748 -26.93 -18.16 61.76
CA VAL A 748 -28.17 -18.02 60.99
C VAL A 748 -28.29 -16.55 60.59
N LEU A 749 -28.32 -16.32 59.28
CA LEU A 749 -28.21 -14.99 58.69
C LEU A 749 -29.32 -14.76 57.69
N ASP A 750 -29.63 -13.49 57.42
CA ASP A 750 -30.47 -13.14 56.27
C ASP A 750 -29.84 -13.67 54.98
N ALA A 751 -30.63 -14.24 54.11
CA ALA A 751 -30.18 -14.82 52.85
C ALA A 751 -29.48 -13.79 51.92
N GLN A 752 -29.72 -12.50 52.11
CA GLN A 752 -29.09 -11.41 51.34
C GLN A 752 -27.68 -11.08 51.82
N VAL A 753 -27.30 -11.42 53.08
CA VAL A 753 -25.94 -11.16 53.58
C VAL A 753 -24.94 -12.01 52.80
N SER A 754 -23.95 -11.40 52.19
CA SER A 754 -22.95 -12.13 51.39
C SER A 754 -21.98 -12.92 52.28
N ALA A 755 -21.44 -14.02 51.77
CA ALA A 755 -20.38 -14.76 52.46
C ALA A 755 -19.14 -13.92 52.74
N GLY A 756 -18.82 -12.98 51.82
CA GLY A 756 -17.72 -12.04 52.00
C GLY A 756 -17.92 -11.09 53.18
N GLU A 757 -19.13 -10.60 53.39
CA GLU A 757 -19.44 -9.74 54.55
C GLU A 757 -19.32 -10.52 55.84
N VAL A 758 -19.78 -11.77 55.87
CA VAL A 758 -19.63 -12.65 57.04
C VAL A 758 -18.16 -12.93 57.35
N LEU A 759 -17.37 -13.30 56.35
CA LEU A 759 -15.94 -13.52 56.52
C LEU A 759 -15.21 -12.26 56.98
N SER A 760 -15.54 -11.10 56.44
CA SER A 760 -14.99 -9.83 56.86
C SER A 760 -15.28 -9.54 58.33
N ALA A 761 -16.54 -9.73 58.75
CA ALA A 761 -16.92 -9.56 60.15
C ALA A 761 -16.24 -10.53 61.12
N ILE A 762 -16.03 -11.81 60.66
CA ILE A 762 -15.25 -12.78 61.41
C ILE A 762 -13.79 -12.37 61.56
N VAL A 763 -13.18 -11.93 60.46
CA VAL A 763 -11.79 -11.45 60.47
C VAL A 763 -11.61 -10.23 61.41
N GLU A 764 -12.52 -9.28 61.31
CA GLU A 764 -12.50 -8.08 62.15
C GLU A 764 -12.74 -8.42 63.62
N GLY A 765 -13.71 -9.27 63.91
CA GLY A 765 -14.03 -9.68 65.27
C GLY A 765 -12.96 -10.57 65.93
N ALA A 766 -12.32 -11.47 65.23
CA ALA A 766 -11.24 -12.31 65.71
C ALA A 766 -9.87 -11.57 65.85
N GLY A 767 -9.67 -10.48 65.08
CA GLY A 767 -8.51 -9.64 65.17
C GLY A 767 -7.19 -10.35 64.76
N PRO A 768 -6.04 -9.85 65.28
CA PRO A 768 -4.72 -10.28 64.82
C PRO A 768 -4.33 -11.72 65.19
N LEU A 769 -5.15 -12.40 66.00
CA LEU A 769 -4.93 -13.80 66.33
C LEU A 769 -5.49 -14.80 65.29
N LEU A 770 -6.31 -14.33 64.39
CA LEU A 770 -6.87 -15.16 63.33
C LEU A 770 -5.81 -15.46 62.25
N GLU A 771 -5.54 -16.73 62.02
CA GLU A 771 -4.67 -17.14 60.92
C GLU A 771 -5.46 -17.29 59.62
N VAL A 772 -6.61 -17.96 59.67
CA VAL A 772 -7.43 -18.18 58.47
C VAL A 772 -8.90 -18.41 58.88
N ALA A 773 -9.83 -17.95 58.04
CA ALA A 773 -11.24 -18.26 58.11
C ALA A 773 -11.71 -18.86 56.79
N HIS A 774 -12.44 -19.96 56.82
CA HIS A 774 -13.02 -20.64 55.67
C HIS A 774 -14.53 -20.77 55.79
N LEU A 775 -15.25 -20.54 54.72
CA LEU A 775 -16.64 -20.92 54.60
C LEU A 775 -16.71 -22.43 54.39
N VAL A 776 -17.38 -23.15 55.24
CA VAL A 776 -17.53 -24.61 55.16
C VAL A 776 -18.79 -24.99 54.38
N ASP A 777 -19.92 -24.32 54.68
CA ASP A 777 -21.19 -24.62 54.05
C ASP A 777 -22.11 -23.38 54.04
N ASP A 778 -22.95 -23.23 53.01
CA ASP A 778 -24.10 -22.30 52.93
C ASP A 778 -25.38 -23.12 52.83
N TYR A 779 -25.81 -23.58 54.02
CA TYR A 779 -26.97 -24.50 54.15
C TYR A 779 -28.28 -23.76 54.09
N ARG A 780 -29.17 -24.17 53.20
CA ARG A 780 -30.49 -23.57 52.97
C ARG A 780 -31.56 -24.65 52.99
N GLY A 781 -31.54 -25.47 54.00
CA GLY A 781 -32.40 -26.69 54.13
C GLY A 781 -33.33 -26.63 55.28
N GLN A 782 -33.81 -27.85 55.68
CA GLN A 782 -34.74 -28.02 56.78
C GLN A 782 -34.17 -27.53 58.10
N GLY A 783 -34.92 -26.75 58.88
CA GLY A 783 -34.52 -26.15 60.13
C GLY A 783 -34.00 -24.71 60.06
N ILE A 784 -33.86 -24.14 58.87
CA ILE A 784 -33.51 -22.73 58.70
C ILE A 784 -34.78 -21.90 58.46
N PRO A 785 -34.95 -20.72 59.12
CA PRO A 785 -36.13 -19.83 58.91
C PRO A 785 -36.20 -19.35 57.42
N GLU A 786 -37.43 -19.14 56.95
CA GLU A 786 -37.68 -18.62 55.62
C GLU A 786 -37.00 -17.25 55.47
N GLY A 787 -36.25 -17.04 54.36
CA GLY A 787 -35.48 -15.84 54.14
C GLY A 787 -34.08 -15.84 54.80
N SER A 788 -33.71 -16.92 55.45
CA SER A 788 -32.41 -17.10 56.13
C SER A 788 -31.57 -18.19 55.48
N LYS A 789 -30.30 -18.22 55.78
CA LYS A 789 -29.32 -19.25 55.42
C LYS A 789 -28.40 -19.57 56.56
#